data_9b68b00fcd0bf5454088353f389eca33
#
_entry.id   9b68b00fcd0bf5454088353f389eca33
#
_cell.length_a   1.000
_cell.length_b   1.000
_cell.length_c   1.000
_cell.angle_alpha   90.00
_cell.angle_beta   90.00
_cell.angle_gamma   90.00
#
_symmetry.space_group_name_H-M   'P 1'
#
loop_
_entity.id
_entity.type
_entity.pdbx_description
1 polymer ?
#
loop_
_entity_poly.entity_id
_entity_poly.type
_entity_poly.pdbx_seq_one_letter_code
_entity_poly.pdbx_strand_id
1 'polypeptide(L)'
;MKIVFGSICISLLFLTSTIYAQDVRTTDTVIISALRVKQVRKSLPYSTSVFNLIKEEKTGVRTIPEALSNTSGVFIQKTNHAGGSAFIRGLTGNQNLILIDGIRLNNSTFRYGPNQYLNTIDYYSVGKVEVLKGNGSVQYGSDALSGVIQLFSKEIELSNDKPKFNANTALKSVSQNMENSLHTEISYTSKKIATIVGFTARKFGDLYGGDTTGKQAPSGYNEKSYFLNTKIALSSSSKLTIGSRGMFQHDIPFYYKMELENYKKNQINLQSHQLNYIKYSLVTNKKLIQTVNASVSYQHSVEDKATQKNSSAVVTSEINKVNTLGLSLEATSLINSHWKANSGVEMYHDQVISSKNDLNMSTTVNTEKRGLYPDGSTYQSISAFSLHEFNFNQHHFQVGLRYNTFDIKIEDTTLGRVVIKPSAMVYNLAYILKLNKNNSIYSNVSTAYRAPNIDDMGTLGIVDFRYEVPSKSLKPEKSINTEIGHRYQSQRIESEFAIFYIRLYDIITRSKVAGEKINGYDVYSKNNSETAFIRGFEHTLKVAVTKNIIVHNNFSYTYGQNISLNEPLRRIPPFHGMTKVSFEKEKFYLNAIAQYAGEQTRLSSGDKSDNRINKYGTAGWSILNINTGYEFKHLEINTGIQNLFNKDYRTHGSGINGMGRSVWLSVKVKV
;
A
#
# COMPACT_ATOMS: atom_id res chain seq x y z
N MET A 1 -12.60 -0.83 -28.57
CA MET A 1 -11.46 -1.05 -29.46
C MET A 1 -11.04 0.15 -30.32
N LYS A 2 -11.93 1.06 -30.73
CA LYS A 2 -11.57 2.25 -31.55
C LYS A 2 -10.82 3.38 -30.81
N ILE A 3 -10.91 3.49 -29.50
CA ILE A 3 -10.25 4.55 -28.71
C ILE A 3 -8.79 4.18 -28.34
N VAL A 4 -8.45 2.89 -28.28
CA VAL A 4 -7.09 2.42 -27.95
C VAL A 4 -6.11 2.66 -29.11
N PHE A 5 -6.57 2.62 -30.37
CA PHE A 5 -5.72 2.89 -31.52
C PHE A 5 -5.31 4.36 -31.67
N GLY A 6 -6.16 5.30 -31.21
CA GLY A 6 -5.84 6.74 -31.24
C GLY A 6 -4.70 7.14 -30.33
N SER A 7 -4.55 6.49 -29.17
CA SER A 7 -3.48 6.80 -28.19
C SER A 7 -2.12 6.24 -28.59
N ILE A 8 -2.08 5.16 -29.36
CA ILE A 8 -0.83 4.55 -29.86
C ILE A 8 -0.26 5.35 -31.05
N CYS A 9 -1.13 5.91 -31.90
CA CYS A 9 -0.70 6.73 -33.04
C CYS A 9 -0.14 8.10 -32.64
N ILE A 10 -0.59 8.70 -31.54
CA ILE A 10 -0.01 9.98 -31.05
C ILE A 10 1.42 9.77 -30.50
N SER A 11 1.77 8.59 -30.05
CA SER A 11 3.14 8.28 -29.57
C SER A 11 4.19 8.13 -30.69
N LEU A 12 3.78 7.96 -31.94
CA LEU A 12 4.69 7.72 -33.08
C LEU A 12 4.96 8.96 -33.94
N LEU A 13 4.21 10.06 -33.77
CA LEU A 13 4.30 11.25 -34.66
C LEU A 13 5.29 12.33 -34.21
N PHE A 14 6.01 12.15 -33.06
CA PHE A 14 6.95 13.16 -32.53
C PHE A 14 8.45 12.84 -32.78
N LEU A 15 8.79 12.00 -33.72
CA LEU A 15 10.17 11.49 -33.89
C LEU A 15 11.09 12.27 -34.85
N THR A 16 10.68 13.43 -35.37
CA THR A 16 11.56 14.20 -36.28
C THR A 16 11.57 15.70 -35.99
N SER A 17 12.24 16.10 -34.91
CA SER A 17 12.83 17.43 -34.81
C SER A 17 14.05 17.37 -33.89
N THR A 18 15.22 17.63 -34.43
CA THR A 18 16.47 17.87 -33.69
C THR A 18 16.37 19.19 -32.95
N ILE A 19 15.82 19.17 -31.73
CA ILE A 19 15.82 20.33 -30.86
C ILE A 19 17.05 20.21 -29.96
N TYR A 20 17.99 21.13 -30.11
CA TYR A 20 19.09 21.34 -29.18
C TYR A 20 18.52 21.81 -27.83
N ALA A 21 18.52 20.95 -26.84
CA ALA A 21 18.15 21.30 -25.48
C ALA A 21 19.31 21.02 -24.53
N GLN A 22 19.60 22.00 -23.67
CA GLN A 22 20.56 21.89 -22.57
C GLN A 22 20.27 20.70 -21.65
N ASP A 23 21.32 20.15 -21.03
CA ASP A 23 21.31 18.97 -20.17
C ASP A 23 20.18 18.97 -19.13
N VAL A 24 19.18 18.12 -19.33
CA VAL A 24 18.23 17.72 -18.27
C VAL A 24 18.83 16.51 -17.57
N ARG A 25 19.46 16.71 -16.43
CA ARG A 25 19.99 15.60 -15.63
C ARG A 25 18.85 14.87 -14.93
N THR A 26 18.51 13.66 -15.36
CA THR A 26 17.76 12.71 -14.56
C THR A 26 18.71 12.16 -13.48
N THR A 27 18.47 12.48 -12.22
CA THR A 27 19.22 11.89 -11.10
C THR A 27 18.81 10.41 -10.97
N ASP A 28 19.80 9.52 -10.81
CA ASP A 28 19.54 8.10 -10.58
C ASP A 28 18.61 7.91 -9.35
N THR A 29 17.48 7.28 -9.54
CA THR A 29 16.52 7.00 -8.46
C THR A 29 17.08 5.95 -7.51
N VAL A 30 17.19 6.29 -6.22
CA VAL A 30 17.66 5.37 -5.17
C VAL A 30 16.47 4.64 -4.56
N ILE A 31 16.58 3.32 -4.47
CA ILE A 31 15.58 2.40 -3.91
C ILE A 31 16.21 1.63 -2.76
N ILE A 32 15.41 1.36 -1.73
CA ILE A 32 15.80 0.59 -0.54
C ILE A 32 15.05 -0.74 -0.49
N SER A 33 13.77 -0.75 -0.89
CA SER A 33 12.86 -1.89 -0.69
C SER A 33 13.32 -3.19 -1.35
N ALA A 34 14.06 -3.12 -2.46
CA ALA A 34 14.42 -4.34 -3.19
C ALA A 34 15.46 -5.19 -2.44
N LEU A 35 16.37 -4.57 -1.68
CA LEU A 35 17.50 -5.25 -1.04
C LEU A 35 17.71 -4.85 0.43
N ARG A 36 16.80 -4.04 1.00
CA ARG A 36 16.91 -3.46 2.34
C ARG A 36 18.13 -2.52 2.52
N VAL A 37 18.83 -2.23 1.43
CA VAL A 37 19.96 -1.30 1.36
C VAL A 37 19.75 -0.33 0.19
N LYS A 38 20.37 0.87 0.29
CA LYS A 38 20.27 1.88 -0.78
C LYS A 38 20.91 1.36 -2.07
N GLN A 39 20.13 1.32 -3.14
CA GLN A 39 20.55 0.89 -4.48
C GLN A 39 20.03 1.86 -5.54
N VAL A 40 20.75 1.96 -6.64
CA VAL A 40 20.27 2.68 -7.82
C VAL A 40 19.27 1.79 -8.58
N ARG A 41 18.13 2.34 -8.99
CA ARG A 41 17.06 1.58 -9.67
C ARG A 41 17.55 0.74 -10.84
N LYS A 42 18.48 1.26 -11.64
CA LYS A 42 19.05 0.53 -12.79
C LYS A 42 19.83 -0.74 -12.44
N SER A 43 20.23 -0.91 -11.18
CA SER A 43 20.92 -2.10 -10.69
C SER A 43 20.01 -3.10 -9.96
N LEU A 44 18.69 -2.95 -10.05
CA LEU A 44 17.73 -3.85 -9.40
C LEU A 44 17.09 -4.80 -10.41
N PRO A 45 17.10 -6.12 -10.16
CA PRO A 45 16.47 -7.10 -11.06
C PRO A 45 14.97 -7.30 -10.76
N TYR A 46 14.25 -6.21 -10.44
CA TYR A 46 12.83 -6.22 -10.09
C TYR A 46 12.14 -5.00 -10.68
N SER A 47 10.86 -5.16 -11.05
CA SER A 47 10.01 -4.02 -11.35
C SER A 47 9.71 -3.26 -10.05
N THR A 48 10.02 -1.97 -10.06
CA THR A 48 9.86 -1.10 -8.90
C THR A 48 9.30 0.26 -9.30
N SER A 49 8.51 0.85 -8.42
CA SER A 49 8.05 2.23 -8.57
C SER A 49 8.44 3.04 -7.34
N VAL A 50 8.85 4.27 -7.57
CA VAL A 50 9.20 5.22 -6.49
C VAL A 50 8.53 6.54 -6.79
N PHE A 51 7.92 7.13 -5.77
CA PHE A 51 7.41 8.48 -5.88
C PHE A 51 7.56 9.23 -4.55
N ASN A 52 7.77 10.54 -4.69
CA ASN A 52 7.92 11.45 -3.58
C ASN A 52 6.56 12.07 -3.25
N LEU A 53 6.01 11.78 -2.08
CA LEU A 53 4.71 12.29 -1.67
C LEU A 53 4.65 13.81 -1.53
N ILE A 54 5.77 14.44 -1.17
CA ILE A 54 5.86 15.91 -1.11
C ILE A 54 5.59 16.55 -2.49
N LYS A 55 6.04 15.89 -3.57
CA LYS A 55 5.74 16.34 -4.94
C LYS A 55 4.31 16.02 -5.36
N GLU A 56 3.73 14.93 -4.85
CA GLU A 56 2.35 14.55 -5.14
C GLU A 56 1.32 15.47 -4.43
N GLU A 57 1.69 16.22 -3.37
CA GLU A 57 0.86 17.30 -2.81
C GLU A 57 0.38 18.27 -3.89
N LYS A 58 1.22 18.52 -4.92
CA LYS A 58 0.93 19.40 -6.06
C LYS A 58 -0.11 18.81 -7.05
N THR A 59 -0.58 17.58 -6.85
CA THR A 59 -1.58 16.93 -7.72
C THR A 59 -2.97 16.85 -7.09
N GLY A 60 -3.13 17.39 -5.87
CA GLY A 60 -4.42 17.41 -5.16
C GLY A 60 -4.82 16.09 -4.52
N VAL A 61 -3.95 15.09 -4.52
CA VAL A 61 -4.18 13.81 -3.80
C VAL A 61 -4.42 14.06 -2.32
N ARG A 62 -5.23 13.23 -1.70
CA ARG A 62 -5.69 13.41 -0.32
C ARG A 62 -5.17 12.33 0.63
N THR A 63 -4.95 11.14 0.11
CA THR A 63 -4.56 9.96 0.89
C THR A 63 -3.46 9.17 0.18
N ILE A 64 -2.76 8.30 0.93
CA ILE A 64 -1.73 7.42 0.35
C ILE A 64 -2.30 6.50 -0.74
N PRO A 65 -3.46 5.84 -0.58
CA PRO A 65 -4.07 5.08 -1.68
C PRO A 65 -4.31 5.92 -2.95
N GLU A 66 -4.77 7.17 -2.81
CA GLU A 66 -4.98 8.04 -3.98
C GLU A 66 -3.65 8.35 -4.69
N ALA A 67 -2.57 8.59 -3.96
CA ALA A 67 -1.23 8.78 -4.55
C ALA A 67 -0.75 7.51 -5.28
N LEU A 68 -0.99 6.33 -4.71
CA LEU A 68 -0.63 5.05 -5.31
C LEU A 68 -1.39 4.74 -6.60
N SER A 69 -2.59 5.30 -6.81
CA SER A 69 -3.38 5.10 -8.04
C SER A 69 -2.67 5.58 -9.31
N ASN A 70 -1.66 6.44 -9.17
CA ASN A 70 -0.83 6.93 -10.27
C ASN A 70 0.37 6.00 -10.59
N THR A 71 0.46 4.85 -9.92
CA THR A 71 1.61 3.94 -10.00
C THR A 71 1.32 2.77 -10.94
N SER A 72 2.23 2.51 -11.87
CA SER A 72 2.16 1.32 -12.74
C SER A 72 2.06 0.02 -11.91
N GLY A 73 1.18 -0.90 -12.31
CA GLY A 73 0.98 -2.19 -11.65
C GLY A 73 0.23 -2.12 -10.33
N VAL A 74 -0.28 -0.92 -9.95
CA VAL A 74 -1.07 -0.73 -8.74
C VAL A 74 -2.46 -0.22 -9.12
N PHE A 75 -3.49 -0.89 -8.63
CA PHE A 75 -4.88 -0.49 -8.79
C PHE A 75 -5.51 -0.27 -7.41
N ILE A 76 -6.29 0.79 -7.23
CA ILE A 76 -6.89 1.12 -5.93
C ILE A 76 -8.38 0.83 -5.96
N GLN A 77 -8.84 0.00 -5.02
CA GLN A 77 -10.24 -0.21 -4.73
C GLN A 77 -10.62 0.50 -3.43
N LYS A 78 -11.72 1.25 -3.43
CA LYS A 78 -12.24 1.95 -2.25
C LYS A 78 -13.50 1.28 -1.73
N THR A 79 -13.44 0.71 -0.54
CA THR A 79 -14.61 0.13 0.14
C THR A 79 -15.52 1.22 0.68
N ASN A 80 -14.93 2.32 1.17
CA ASN A 80 -15.61 3.53 1.66
C ASN A 80 -14.72 4.75 1.38
N HIS A 81 -15.13 5.95 1.80
CA HIS A 81 -14.39 7.19 1.57
C HIS A 81 -13.02 7.17 2.28
N ALA A 82 -12.95 6.66 3.50
CA ALA A 82 -11.71 6.48 4.26
C ALA A 82 -10.94 5.21 3.89
N GLY A 83 -11.39 4.45 2.90
CA GLY A 83 -10.77 3.20 2.48
C GLY A 83 -9.90 3.35 1.24
N GLY A 84 -9.06 2.37 1.01
CA GLY A 84 -8.24 2.29 -0.19
C GLY A 84 -7.28 1.11 -0.11
N SER A 85 -7.64 0.01 -0.77
CA SER A 85 -6.78 -1.16 -0.88
C SER A 85 -5.98 -1.14 -2.16
N ALA A 86 -4.68 -1.30 -2.05
CA ALA A 86 -3.80 -1.46 -3.20
C ALA A 86 -3.85 -2.92 -3.69
N PHE A 87 -4.17 -3.08 -4.97
CA PHE A 87 -3.97 -4.31 -5.71
C PHE A 87 -2.65 -4.21 -6.46
N ILE A 88 -1.71 -5.08 -6.15
CA ILE A 88 -0.46 -5.21 -6.88
C ILE A 88 -0.56 -6.48 -7.70
N ARG A 89 -0.49 -6.36 -9.04
CA ARG A 89 -0.61 -7.51 -9.95
C ARG A 89 -1.82 -8.41 -9.65
N GLY A 90 -2.94 -7.82 -9.20
CA GLY A 90 -4.21 -8.52 -8.94
C GLY A 90 -4.39 -9.09 -7.54
N LEU A 91 -3.39 -9.07 -6.66
CA LEU A 91 -3.51 -9.48 -5.26
C LEU A 91 -3.60 -8.28 -4.32
N THR A 92 -4.26 -8.44 -3.18
CA THR A 92 -4.53 -7.37 -2.23
C THR A 92 -4.68 -7.88 -0.78
N GLY A 93 -4.90 -6.97 0.14
CA GLY A 93 -5.12 -7.29 1.55
C GLY A 93 -3.86 -7.87 2.20
N ASN A 94 -4.02 -8.99 2.89
CA ASN A 94 -2.92 -9.69 3.54
C ASN A 94 -1.98 -10.48 2.58
N GLN A 95 -2.18 -10.35 1.27
CA GLN A 95 -1.30 -10.89 0.23
C GLN A 95 -0.27 -9.85 -0.27
N ASN A 96 -0.38 -8.60 0.17
CA ASN A 96 0.58 -7.53 -0.03
C ASN A 96 1.14 -7.07 1.31
N LEU A 97 2.45 -6.93 1.39
CA LEU A 97 3.11 -6.45 2.61
C LEU A 97 3.23 -4.93 2.59
N ILE A 98 2.81 -4.30 3.68
CA ILE A 98 2.97 -2.85 3.90
C ILE A 98 4.02 -2.66 5.00
N LEU A 99 4.98 -1.78 4.74
CA LEU A 99 6.05 -1.43 5.67
C LEU A 99 6.08 0.07 5.90
N ILE A 100 6.44 0.48 7.12
CA ILE A 100 6.75 1.85 7.48
C ILE A 100 8.18 1.87 8.01
N ASP A 101 9.08 2.57 7.31
CA ASP A 101 10.51 2.61 7.66
C ASP A 101 11.14 1.21 7.86
N GLY A 102 10.70 0.21 7.09
CA GLY A 102 11.15 -1.18 7.20
C GLY A 102 10.48 -2.00 8.28
N ILE A 103 9.54 -1.43 9.05
CA ILE A 103 8.77 -2.11 10.08
C ILE A 103 7.43 -2.56 9.49
N ARG A 104 7.07 -3.81 9.68
CA ARG A 104 5.86 -4.42 9.17
C ARG A 104 4.60 -3.81 9.79
N LEU A 105 3.66 -3.35 8.94
CA LEU A 105 2.33 -2.89 9.36
C LEU A 105 1.32 -4.06 9.45
N ASN A 106 1.42 -5.03 8.54
CA ASN A 106 0.57 -6.21 8.56
C ASN A 106 0.68 -6.93 9.90
N ASN A 107 -0.42 -7.07 10.60
CA ASN A 107 -0.51 -7.80 11.87
C ASN A 107 -1.35 -9.08 11.72
N SER A 108 -1.51 -9.82 12.79
CA SER A 108 -2.19 -11.12 12.82
C SER A 108 -3.69 -11.07 12.50
N THR A 109 -4.31 -9.89 12.44
CA THR A 109 -5.73 -9.70 12.07
C THR A 109 -5.91 -9.01 10.72
N PHE A 110 -4.84 -8.85 9.93
CA PHE A 110 -4.95 -8.33 8.57
C PHE A 110 -5.81 -9.24 7.71
N ARG A 111 -6.89 -8.68 7.16
CA ARG A 111 -7.93 -9.42 6.45
C ARG A 111 -7.54 -9.73 5.01
N TYR A 112 -7.98 -10.89 4.55
CA TYR A 112 -7.99 -11.22 3.13
C TYR A 112 -8.95 -10.31 2.37
N GLY A 113 -8.52 -9.86 1.18
CA GLY A 113 -9.30 -8.97 0.32
C GLY A 113 -9.16 -7.49 0.70
N PRO A 114 -9.97 -6.62 0.08
CA PRO A 114 -9.87 -5.19 0.29
C PRO A 114 -10.09 -4.78 1.74
N ASN A 115 -9.19 -3.97 2.25
CA ASN A 115 -9.23 -3.41 3.60
C ASN A 115 -8.84 -1.92 3.58
N GLN A 116 -8.86 -1.26 4.73
CA GLN A 116 -8.61 0.18 4.86
C GLN A 116 -7.29 0.52 5.56
N TYR A 117 -6.46 -0.47 5.89
CA TYR A 117 -5.30 -0.24 6.76
C TYR A 117 -4.24 0.69 6.17
N LEU A 118 -4.11 0.78 4.85
CA LEU A 118 -3.21 1.74 4.21
C LEU A 118 -3.61 3.19 4.49
N ASN A 119 -4.89 3.46 4.79
CA ASN A 119 -5.38 4.78 5.18
C ASN A 119 -5.13 5.14 6.65
N THR A 120 -4.60 4.21 7.47
CA THR A 120 -4.21 4.50 8.86
C THR A 120 -2.81 5.13 8.96
N ILE A 121 -2.29 5.65 7.85
CA ILE A 121 -0.99 6.31 7.77
C ILE A 121 -1.20 7.72 7.24
N ASP A 122 -0.77 8.71 8.02
CA ASP A 122 -0.88 10.11 7.63
C ASP A 122 -0.05 10.40 6.38
N TYR A 123 -0.71 10.94 5.36
CA TYR A 123 -0.11 11.36 4.11
C TYR A 123 1.03 12.36 4.33
N TYR A 124 0.83 13.34 5.24
CA TYR A 124 1.82 14.37 5.53
C TYR A 124 3.05 13.87 6.31
N SER A 125 2.97 12.70 6.94
CA SER A 125 4.10 12.11 7.67
C SER A 125 5.07 11.35 6.77
N VAL A 126 4.71 11.08 5.51
CA VAL A 126 5.48 10.26 4.58
C VAL A 126 6.17 11.13 3.54
N GLY A 127 7.46 10.94 3.35
CA GLY A 127 8.25 11.65 2.34
C GLY A 127 8.31 10.91 1.01
N LYS A 128 8.46 9.58 1.05
CA LYS A 128 8.69 8.74 -0.12
C LYS A 128 7.93 7.41 0.03
N VAL A 129 7.42 6.91 -1.09
CA VAL A 129 6.86 5.55 -1.20
C VAL A 129 7.61 4.77 -2.26
N GLU A 130 7.95 3.54 -1.94
CA GLU A 130 8.50 2.56 -2.87
C GLU A 130 7.55 1.37 -2.98
N VAL A 131 7.30 0.93 -4.19
CA VAL A 131 6.53 -0.28 -4.47
C VAL A 131 7.44 -1.28 -5.18
N LEU A 132 7.73 -2.38 -4.49
CA LEU A 132 8.36 -3.56 -5.08
C LEU A 132 7.24 -4.44 -5.63
N LYS A 133 7.28 -4.76 -6.92
CA LYS A 133 6.28 -5.60 -7.59
C LYS A 133 6.82 -7.02 -7.78
N GLY A 134 5.95 -8.02 -7.56
CA GLY A 134 6.34 -9.42 -7.47
C GLY A 134 6.68 -9.85 -6.04
N ASN A 135 7.24 -11.04 -5.89
CA ASN A 135 7.51 -11.65 -4.59
C ASN A 135 8.57 -10.88 -3.79
N GLY A 136 8.22 -10.46 -2.58
CA GLY A 136 9.12 -9.79 -1.64
C GLY A 136 9.42 -10.61 -0.37
N SER A 137 9.04 -11.89 -0.34
CA SER A 137 9.13 -12.68 0.90
C SER A 137 10.55 -13.00 1.34
N VAL A 138 11.52 -13.06 0.43
CA VAL A 138 12.92 -13.25 0.82
C VAL A 138 13.42 -12.05 1.60
N GLN A 139 13.07 -10.84 1.16
CA GLN A 139 13.47 -9.61 1.83
C GLN A 139 12.71 -9.40 3.14
N TYR A 140 11.39 -9.68 3.17
CA TYR A 140 10.50 -9.17 4.22
C TYR A 140 9.59 -10.22 4.88
N GLY A 141 9.60 -11.46 4.43
CA GLY A 141 8.85 -12.57 5.03
C GLY A 141 7.43 -12.73 4.49
N SER A 142 6.52 -13.13 5.38
CA SER A 142 5.13 -13.42 5.05
C SER A 142 4.39 -12.23 4.42
N ASP A 143 3.31 -12.52 3.66
CA ASP A 143 2.36 -11.57 3.08
C ASP A 143 2.85 -10.85 1.80
N ALA A 144 4.10 -11.00 1.41
CA ALA A 144 4.66 -10.40 0.21
C ALA A 144 4.51 -11.30 -1.03
N LEU A 145 3.28 -11.79 -1.31
CA LEU A 145 3.00 -12.71 -2.42
C LEU A 145 3.04 -12.03 -3.78
N SER A 146 2.64 -10.76 -3.87
CA SER A 146 2.63 -10.02 -5.13
C SER A 146 3.33 -8.67 -5.07
N GLY A 147 3.60 -8.17 -3.88
CA GLY A 147 4.34 -6.92 -3.74
C GLY A 147 4.56 -6.46 -2.31
N VAL A 148 5.40 -5.44 -2.21
CA VAL A 148 5.70 -4.72 -0.98
C VAL A 148 5.50 -3.23 -1.21
N ILE A 149 4.71 -2.59 -0.35
CA ILE A 149 4.57 -1.14 -0.29
C ILE A 149 5.38 -0.66 0.90
N GLN A 150 6.48 0.04 0.63
CA GLN A 150 7.32 0.62 1.67
C GLN A 150 7.13 2.11 1.74
N LEU A 151 6.70 2.60 2.89
CA LEU A 151 6.51 3.99 3.22
C LEU A 151 7.70 4.47 4.04
N PHE A 152 8.35 5.54 3.61
CA PHE A 152 9.44 6.17 4.34
C PHE A 152 8.95 7.47 4.93
N SER A 153 9.15 7.62 6.23
CA SER A 153 8.86 8.88 6.95
C SER A 153 9.56 10.06 6.28
N LYS A 154 9.03 11.27 6.46
CA LYS A 154 9.78 12.48 6.15
C LYS A 154 11.13 12.42 6.86
N GLU A 155 12.19 12.39 6.08
CA GLU A 155 13.56 12.37 6.61
C GLU A 155 14.05 13.79 6.86
N ILE A 156 14.77 13.92 7.96
CA ILE A 156 15.56 15.09 8.27
C ILE A 156 17.02 14.67 8.45
N GLU A 157 17.94 15.44 7.86
CA GLU A 157 19.36 15.13 7.92
C GLU A 157 20.07 16.02 8.94
N LEU A 158 21.10 15.47 9.58
CA LEU A 158 22.00 16.24 10.42
C LEU A 158 22.68 17.34 9.58
N SER A 159 22.81 18.52 10.12
CA SER A 159 23.41 19.65 9.43
C SER A 159 24.87 19.81 9.84
N ASN A 160 25.77 19.90 8.86
CA ASN A 160 27.17 20.27 9.12
C ASN A 160 27.34 21.79 9.34
N ASP A 161 26.34 22.58 8.98
CA ASP A 161 26.28 24.03 9.14
C ASP A 161 25.81 24.46 10.54
N LYS A 162 25.50 25.71 10.72
CA LYS A 162 24.83 26.25 11.90
C LYS A 162 23.48 25.59 12.10
N PRO A 163 23.02 25.47 13.35
CA PRO A 163 21.67 24.98 13.64
C PRO A 163 20.61 25.74 12.83
N LYS A 164 19.64 25.02 12.28
CA LYS A 164 18.52 25.59 11.52
C LYS A 164 17.21 25.16 12.15
N PHE A 165 16.28 26.09 12.20
CA PHE A 165 14.90 25.87 12.62
C PHE A 165 13.99 26.22 11.44
N ASN A 166 13.00 25.36 11.14
CA ASN A 166 11.99 25.65 10.14
C ASN A 166 10.61 25.25 10.69
N ALA A 167 9.60 26.01 10.29
CA ALA A 167 8.21 25.70 10.58
C ALA A 167 7.38 25.82 9.28
N ASN A 168 6.49 24.88 9.06
CA ASN A 168 5.60 24.86 7.90
C ASN A 168 4.16 24.63 8.37
N THR A 169 3.24 25.41 7.84
CA THR A 169 1.80 25.19 8.06
C THR A 169 1.08 25.15 6.72
N ALA A 170 0.29 24.12 6.47
CA ALA A 170 -0.49 23.95 5.27
C ALA A 170 -1.99 23.86 5.60
N LEU A 171 -2.79 24.64 4.88
CA LEU A 171 -4.25 24.57 4.86
C LEU A 171 -4.68 24.04 3.51
N LYS A 172 -5.59 23.08 3.49
CA LYS A 172 -6.17 22.56 2.24
C LYS A 172 -7.69 22.46 2.37
N SER A 173 -8.38 22.88 1.31
CA SER A 173 -9.82 22.76 1.19
C SER A 173 -10.20 22.18 -0.17
N VAL A 174 -11.25 21.36 -0.21
CA VAL A 174 -11.86 20.82 -1.43
C VAL A 174 -13.31 21.24 -1.47
N SER A 175 -13.77 21.69 -2.63
CA SER A 175 -15.14 22.16 -2.85
C SER A 175 -16.19 21.19 -2.31
N GLN A 176 -17.43 21.70 -2.09
CA GLN A 176 -18.53 20.93 -1.50
C GLN A 176 -18.20 20.36 -0.10
N ASN A 177 -17.23 20.97 0.58
CA ASN A 177 -16.76 20.55 1.91
C ASN A 177 -16.23 19.09 1.97
N MET A 178 -15.77 18.55 0.82
CA MET A 178 -15.27 17.17 0.75
C MET A 178 -13.95 16.97 1.48
N GLU A 179 -13.21 18.03 1.76
CA GLU A 179 -12.03 18.02 2.64
C GLU A 179 -11.75 19.42 3.18
N ASN A 180 -11.42 19.51 4.48
CA ASN A 180 -10.76 20.65 5.11
C ASN A 180 -9.65 20.10 6.00
N SER A 181 -8.42 20.53 5.77
CA SER A 181 -7.22 19.99 6.42
C SER A 181 -6.32 21.10 6.92
N LEU A 182 -5.77 20.89 8.10
CA LEU A 182 -4.68 21.68 8.69
C LEU A 182 -3.53 20.73 9.00
N HIS A 183 -2.35 21.05 8.50
CA HIS A 183 -1.10 20.37 8.84
C HIS A 183 -0.08 21.39 9.32
N THR A 184 0.61 21.12 10.40
CA THR A 184 1.73 21.94 10.91
C THR A 184 2.90 21.03 11.24
N GLU A 185 4.09 21.41 10.81
CA GLU A 185 5.33 20.70 11.14
C GLU A 185 6.44 21.68 11.53
N ILE A 186 7.26 21.27 12.48
CA ILE A 186 8.42 22.02 12.98
C ILE A 186 9.62 21.10 12.88
N SER A 187 10.73 21.65 12.43
CA SER A 187 11.99 20.92 12.35
C SER A 187 13.18 21.71 12.89
N TYR A 188 14.08 20.98 13.52
CA TYR A 188 15.36 21.50 14.01
C TYR A 188 16.48 20.59 13.54
N THR A 189 17.56 21.19 13.04
CA THR A 189 18.75 20.46 12.58
C THR A 189 20.02 21.06 13.15
N SER A 190 20.92 20.21 13.60
CA SER A 190 22.27 20.54 14.05
C SER A 190 23.23 19.42 13.69
N LYS A 191 24.50 19.55 14.08
CA LYS A 191 25.52 18.49 13.88
C LYS A 191 25.22 17.19 14.64
N LYS A 192 24.55 17.28 15.80
CA LYS A 192 24.30 16.16 16.70
C LYS A 192 22.88 15.66 16.66
N ILE A 193 21.91 16.53 16.42
CA ILE A 193 20.47 16.21 16.49
C ILE A 193 19.77 16.83 15.31
N ALA A 194 18.91 16.04 14.68
CA ALA A 194 17.93 16.50 13.70
C ALA A 194 16.57 15.92 14.08
N THR A 195 15.58 16.78 14.25
CA THR A 195 14.22 16.37 14.65
C THR A 195 13.16 17.08 13.83
N ILE A 196 12.09 16.36 13.51
CA ILE A 196 10.88 16.89 12.89
C ILE A 196 9.67 16.34 13.63
N VAL A 197 8.74 17.25 13.95
CA VAL A 197 7.45 16.92 14.59
C VAL A 197 6.35 17.53 13.73
N GLY A 198 5.29 16.77 13.49
CA GLY A 198 4.13 17.27 12.77
C GLY A 198 2.82 16.82 13.39
N PHE A 199 1.80 17.65 13.19
CA PHE A 199 0.41 17.42 13.58
C PHE A 199 -0.50 17.71 12.42
N THR A 200 -1.51 16.86 12.24
CA THR A 200 -2.51 17.01 11.18
C THR A 200 -3.91 16.84 11.78
N ALA A 201 -4.83 17.72 11.40
CA ALA A 201 -6.26 17.58 11.67
C ALA A 201 -7.02 17.72 10.35
N ARG A 202 -7.89 16.75 10.03
CA ARG A 202 -8.60 16.71 8.77
C ARG A 202 -10.08 16.35 9.00
N LYS A 203 -10.95 17.04 8.28
CA LYS A 203 -12.37 16.71 8.21
C LYS A 203 -12.72 16.44 6.76
N PHE A 204 -13.14 15.23 6.49
CA PHE A 204 -13.70 14.83 5.21
C PHE A 204 -15.23 14.88 5.32
N GLY A 205 -15.87 15.71 4.50
CA GLY A 205 -17.31 15.67 4.33
C GLY A 205 -17.73 14.51 3.43
N ASP A 206 -19.03 14.44 3.14
CA ASP A 206 -19.53 13.41 2.23
C ASP A 206 -18.96 13.58 0.82
N LEU A 207 -18.68 12.46 0.16
CA LEU A 207 -18.15 12.46 -1.19
C LEU A 207 -19.25 12.77 -2.20
N TYR A 208 -18.96 13.67 -3.13
CA TYR A 208 -19.82 13.94 -4.28
C TYR A 208 -19.27 13.22 -5.50
N GLY A 209 -20.07 12.31 -6.06
CA GLY A 209 -19.78 11.64 -7.33
C GLY A 209 -20.01 12.54 -8.54
N GLY A 210 -19.60 12.06 -9.71
CA GLY A 210 -19.82 12.77 -10.97
C GLY A 210 -21.23 12.60 -11.52
N ASP A 211 -21.55 13.42 -12.52
CA ASP A 211 -22.77 13.41 -13.29
C ASP A 211 -24.05 13.28 -12.40
N THR A 212 -24.75 12.17 -12.48
CA THR A 212 -26.02 11.93 -11.78
C THR A 212 -25.85 11.32 -10.38
N THR A 213 -24.63 10.86 -10.00
CA THR A 213 -24.41 10.24 -8.68
C THR A 213 -24.62 11.20 -7.52
N GLY A 214 -24.20 12.47 -7.65
CA GLY A 214 -24.38 13.47 -6.62
C GLY A 214 -23.75 13.11 -5.28
N LYS A 215 -24.41 13.50 -4.17
CA LYS A 215 -23.91 13.31 -2.80
C LYS A 215 -24.06 11.85 -2.34
N GLN A 216 -22.97 11.23 -1.95
CA GLN A 216 -22.94 9.88 -1.40
C GLN A 216 -22.84 9.95 0.14
N ALA A 217 -24.01 10.07 0.79
CA ALA A 217 -24.12 10.27 2.24
C ALA A 217 -24.78 9.06 2.96
N PRO A 218 -24.28 8.69 4.14
CA PRO A 218 -23.11 9.25 4.82
C PRO A 218 -21.80 8.59 4.34
N SER A 219 -20.78 9.39 4.10
CA SER A 219 -19.44 8.90 3.74
C SER A 219 -18.30 9.73 4.38
N GLY A 220 -18.65 10.87 4.98
CA GLY A 220 -17.70 11.74 5.67
C GLY A 220 -17.14 11.14 6.94
N TYR A 221 -15.93 11.59 7.35
CA TYR A 221 -15.24 11.14 8.56
C TYR A 221 -14.23 12.18 9.03
N ASN A 222 -13.69 12.01 10.25
CA ASN A 222 -12.67 12.90 10.80
C ASN A 222 -11.38 12.13 11.07
N GLU A 223 -10.22 12.82 10.96
CA GLU A 223 -8.95 12.24 11.34
C GLU A 223 -8.03 13.24 12.02
N LYS A 224 -7.22 12.73 12.94
CA LYS A 224 -6.12 13.45 13.60
C LYS A 224 -4.90 12.55 13.59
N SER A 225 -3.73 13.15 13.39
CA SER A 225 -2.48 12.43 13.41
C SER A 225 -1.34 13.26 13.95
N TYR A 226 -0.29 12.56 14.39
CA TYR A 226 0.98 13.15 14.75
C TYR A 226 2.13 12.28 14.24
N PHE A 227 3.28 12.89 14.07
CA PHE A 227 4.53 12.17 13.87
C PHE A 227 5.72 12.90 14.48
N LEU A 228 6.70 12.12 14.91
CA LEU A 228 8.02 12.54 15.37
C LEU A 228 9.06 11.67 14.66
N ASN A 229 10.12 12.31 14.15
CA ASN A 229 11.31 11.61 13.67
C ASN A 229 12.55 12.38 14.16
N THR A 230 13.38 11.72 14.97
CA THR A 230 14.59 12.32 15.54
C THR A 230 15.78 11.44 15.21
N LYS A 231 16.81 12.04 14.61
CA LYS A 231 18.13 11.42 14.40
C LYS A 231 19.14 12.04 15.34
N ILE A 232 19.92 11.21 16.04
CA ILE A 232 20.95 11.59 16.99
C ILE A 232 22.27 10.98 16.53
N ALA A 233 23.28 11.78 16.25
CA ALA A 233 24.63 11.32 16.03
C ALA A 233 25.27 10.94 17.39
N LEU A 234 25.50 9.66 17.62
CA LEU A 234 26.23 9.18 18.82
C LEU A 234 27.74 9.28 18.63
N SER A 235 28.19 9.06 17.39
CA SER A 235 29.58 9.26 16.96
C SER A 235 29.60 9.59 15.46
N SER A 236 30.79 9.74 14.88
CA SER A 236 30.96 9.91 13.42
C SER A 236 30.49 8.70 12.62
N SER A 237 30.42 7.53 13.22
CA SER A 237 30.06 6.25 12.58
C SER A 237 28.76 5.65 13.09
N SER A 238 28.15 6.19 14.14
CA SER A 238 26.93 5.61 14.73
C SER A 238 25.85 6.67 14.95
N LYS A 239 24.61 6.26 14.71
CA LYS A 239 23.43 7.11 14.88
C LYS A 239 22.26 6.32 15.48
N LEU A 240 21.45 7.03 16.26
CA LEU A 240 20.17 6.58 16.77
C LEU A 240 19.05 7.31 16.02
N THR A 241 18.02 6.57 15.62
CA THR A 241 16.78 7.15 15.07
C THR A 241 15.63 6.76 15.97
N ILE A 242 14.87 7.76 16.42
CA ILE A 242 13.65 7.56 17.23
C ILE A 242 12.48 8.04 16.38
N GLY A 243 11.50 7.16 16.14
CA GLY A 243 10.29 7.47 15.42
C GLY A 243 9.05 7.18 16.24
N SER A 244 8.08 8.08 16.20
CA SER A 244 6.75 7.91 16.80
C SER A 244 5.71 8.50 15.87
N ARG A 245 4.61 7.78 15.65
CA ARG A 245 3.48 8.27 14.86
C ARG A 245 2.19 7.67 15.34
N GLY A 246 1.11 8.39 15.16
CA GLY A 246 -0.23 7.92 15.42
C GLY A 246 -1.23 8.54 14.45
N MET A 247 -2.20 7.73 14.01
CA MET A 247 -3.34 8.15 13.22
C MET A 247 -4.61 7.67 13.87
N PHE A 248 -5.60 8.54 13.99
CA PHE A 248 -6.89 8.30 14.62
C PHE A 248 -7.99 8.79 13.69
N GLN A 249 -8.76 7.87 13.14
CA GLN A 249 -9.89 8.15 12.29
C GLN A 249 -11.18 7.84 13.05
N HIS A 250 -12.14 8.75 12.98
CA HIS A 250 -13.40 8.66 13.71
C HIS A 250 -14.58 8.70 12.76
N ASP A 251 -15.63 7.94 13.14
CA ASP A 251 -16.95 7.96 12.50
C ASP A 251 -16.92 7.65 11.01
N ILE A 252 -16.28 6.53 10.63
CA ILE A 252 -16.11 6.09 9.24
C ILE A 252 -17.29 5.23 8.81
N PRO A 253 -18.25 5.75 8.01
CA PRO A 253 -19.40 4.97 7.55
C PRO A 253 -19.04 4.05 6.40
N PHE A 254 -19.71 2.89 6.35
CA PHE A 254 -19.73 2.02 5.18
C PHE A 254 -20.96 2.35 4.33
N TYR A 255 -20.86 3.39 3.51
CA TYR A 255 -21.92 3.90 2.65
C TYR A 255 -22.69 2.79 1.93
N TYR A 256 -22.01 1.92 1.18
CA TYR A 256 -22.65 0.85 0.42
C TYR A 256 -23.46 -0.14 1.27
N LYS A 257 -23.07 -0.36 2.54
CA LYS A 257 -23.80 -1.27 3.43
C LYS A 257 -25.12 -0.69 3.89
N MET A 258 -25.19 0.62 4.06
CA MET A 258 -26.43 1.30 4.39
C MET A 258 -27.37 1.35 3.19
N GLU A 259 -26.82 1.60 2.01
CA GLU A 259 -27.60 1.64 0.77
C GLU A 259 -28.07 0.26 0.28
N LEU A 260 -27.21 -0.76 0.38
CA LEU A 260 -27.45 -2.06 -0.27
C LEU A 260 -27.75 -3.21 0.69
N GLU A 261 -27.54 -3.05 2.01
CA GLU A 261 -27.58 -4.15 2.98
C GLU A 261 -28.52 -3.91 4.16
N ASN A 262 -29.41 -2.92 4.08
CA ASN A 262 -30.43 -2.61 5.08
C ASN A 262 -29.86 -2.31 6.48
N TYR A 263 -28.76 -1.54 6.57
CA TYR A 263 -28.23 -1.04 7.85
C TYR A 263 -28.68 0.38 8.12
N LYS A 264 -29.18 0.62 9.34
CA LYS A 264 -29.41 1.95 9.92
C LYS A 264 -28.05 2.60 10.29
N LYS A 265 -27.14 1.78 10.82
CA LYS A 265 -25.78 2.18 11.20
C LYS A 265 -24.81 1.06 10.82
N ASN A 266 -23.76 1.40 10.10
CA ASN A 266 -22.61 0.52 9.87
C ASN A 266 -21.38 1.40 9.69
N GLN A 267 -20.63 1.57 10.79
CA GLN A 267 -19.47 2.47 10.80
C GLN A 267 -18.36 1.95 11.71
N ILE A 268 -17.16 2.42 11.48
CA ILE A 268 -16.05 2.32 12.42
C ILE A 268 -16.06 3.60 13.24
N ASN A 269 -16.28 3.49 14.56
CA ASN A 269 -16.27 4.62 15.49
C ASN A 269 -14.85 5.14 15.67
N LEU A 270 -13.86 4.22 15.78
CA LEU A 270 -12.44 4.52 15.87
C LEU A 270 -11.64 3.49 15.08
N GLN A 271 -10.87 3.97 14.12
CA GLN A 271 -9.76 3.24 13.53
C GLN A 271 -8.46 3.95 13.83
N SER A 272 -7.52 3.28 14.50
CA SER A 272 -6.24 3.88 14.81
C SER A 272 -5.09 2.93 14.61
N HIS A 273 -3.94 3.52 14.29
CA HIS A 273 -2.65 2.84 14.27
C HIS A 273 -1.58 3.75 14.86
N GLN A 274 -0.84 3.22 15.82
CA GLN A 274 0.30 3.88 16.44
C GLN A 274 1.54 3.01 16.26
N LEU A 275 2.67 3.64 15.91
CA LEU A 275 3.97 2.99 15.75
C LEU A 275 5.02 3.82 16.47
N ASN A 276 5.74 3.18 17.38
CA ASN A 276 6.91 3.73 18.08
C ASN A 276 8.11 2.83 17.81
N TYR A 277 9.27 3.41 17.50
CA TYR A 277 10.46 2.61 17.25
C TYR A 277 11.76 3.35 17.59
N ILE A 278 12.77 2.56 17.86
CA ILE A 278 14.16 3.00 17.99
C ILE A 278 15.00 2.16 17.03
N LYS A 279 15.85 2.83 16.24
CA LYS A 279 16.82 2.20 15.34
C LYS A 279 18.22 2.68 15.64
N TYR A 280 19.12 1.75 15.82
CA TYR A 280 20.55 1.99 15.91
C TYR A 280 21.23 1.60 14.60
N SER A 281 22.06 2.46 14.06
CA SER A 281 22.84 2.21 12.85
C SER A 281 24.31 2.49 13.12
N LEU A 282 25.17 1.52 12.81
CA LEU A 282 26.61 1.60 12.93
C LEU A 282 27.25 1.35 11.56
N VAL A 283 28.11 2.26 11.12
CA VAL A 283 29.01 2.05 9.97
C VAL A 283 30.37 1.67 10.51
N THR A 284 30.90 0.56 10.03
CA THR A 284 32.23 0.09 10.47
C THR A 284 33.25 0.24 9.33
N ASN A 285 34.52 0.34 9.67
CA ASN A 285 35.62 0.31 8.69
C ASN A 285 36.12 -1.11 8.39
N LYS A 286 35.42 -2.15 8.88
CA LYS A 286 35.82 -3.55 8.72
C LYS A 286 35.25 -4.10 7.39
N LYS A 287 36.10 -4.84 6.63
CA LYS A 287 35.68 -5.42 5.34
C LYS A 287 34.48 -6.37 5.45
N LEU A 288 34.50 -7.27 6.44
CA LEU A 288 33.44 -8.28 6.58
C LEU A 288 32.08 -7.73 7.09
N ILE A 289 32.09 -6.66 7.88
CA ILE A 289 30.86 -6.04 8.36
C ILE A 289 30.98 -4.54 8.13
N GLN A 290 30.27 -4.01 7.13
CA GLN A 290 30.30 -2.59 6.80
C GLN A 290 29.28 -1.79 7.60
N THR A 291 28.07 -2.34 7.78
CA THR A 291 27.01 -1.70 8.57
C THR A 291 26.32 -2.73 9.45
N VAL A 292 25.90 -2.28 10.63
CA VAL A 292 24.99 -3.03 11.50
C VAL A 292 23.80 -2.13 11.79
N ASN A 293 22.59 -2.65 11.60
CA ASN A 293 21.36 -1.99 11.94
C ASN A 293 20.58 -2.87 12.93
N ALA A 294 20.13 -2.28 14.03
CA ALA A 294 19.25 -2.93 14.99
C ALA A 294 18.01 -2.07 15.18
N SER A 295 16.84 -2.69 15.32
CA SER A 295 15.62 -1.95 15.63
C SER A 295 14.73 -2.68 16.63
N VAL A 296 14.04 -1.87 17.43
CA VAL A 296 12.95 -2.29 18.31
C VAL A 296 11.74 -1.44 17.96
N SER A 297 10.58 -2.05 17.84
CA SER A 297 9.33 -1.36 17.51
C SER A 297 8.17 -1.89 18.33
N TYR A 298 7.24 -1.00 18.68
CA TYR A 298 5.97 -1.33 19.30
C TYR A 298 4.84 -0.66 18.52
N GLN A 299 3.81 -1.44 18.20
CA GLN A 299 2.64 -0.97 17.49
C GLN A 299 1.38 -1.28 18.29
N HIS A 300 0.40 -0.38 18.19
CA HIS A 300 -0.93 -0.54 18.74
C HIS A 300 -1.97 -0.17 17.68
N SER A 301 -2.79 -1.13 17.28
CA SER A 301 -3.87 -0.96 16.31
C SER A 301 -5.22 -1.17 16.98
N VAL A 302 -6.20 -0.32 16.65
CA VAL A 302 -7.58 -0.43 17.15
C VAL A 302 -8.55 -0.32 15.99
N GLU A 303 -9.55 -1.20 15.95
CA GLU A 303 -10.74 -1.10 15.12
C GLU A 303 -11.96 -1.27 16.03
N ASP A 304 -12.70 -0.18 16.28
CA ASP A 304 -13.96 -0.16 17.02
C ASP A 304 -15.09 0.07 16.02
N LYS A 305 -15.98 -0.89 15.87
CA LYS A 305 -17.06 -0.90 14.89
C LYS A 305 -18.42 -0.99 15.56
N ALA A 306 -19.38 -0.21 15.06
CA ALA A 306 -20.77 -0.30 15.47
C ALA A 306 -21.70 -0.60 14.28
N THR A 307 -22.67 -1.50 14.50
CA THR A 307 -23.67 -1.86 13.50
C THR A 307 -25.07 -1.94 14.08
N GLN A 308 -26.07 -1.53 13.28
CA GLN A 308 -27.50 -1.68 13.59
C GLN A 308 -28.28 -1.89 12.30
N LYS A 309 -29.13 -2.89 12.23
CA LYS A 309 -30.07 -3.09 11.12
C LYS A 309 -31.28 -2.13 11.25
N ASN A 310 -31.92 -1.77 10.15
CA ASN A 310 -33.08 -0.86 10.16
C ASN A 310 -34.25 -1.38 11.02
N SER A 311 -34.48 -2.67 11.03
CA SER A 311 -35.58 -3.31 11.79
C SER A 311 -35.19 -3.77 13.20
N SER A 312 -33.98 -3.43 13.68
CA SER A 312 -33.47 -3.95 14.95
C SER A 312 -33.28 -2.84 15.98
N ALA A 313 -33.73 -3.10 17.22
CA ALA A 313 -33.38 -2.27 18.37
C ALA A 313 -31.95 -2.55 18.90
N VAL A 314 -31.27 -3.60 18.39
CA VAL A 314 -29.95 -4.01 18.87
C VAL A 314 -28.87 -3.25 18.13
N VAL A 315 -28.01 -2.57 18.88
CA VAL A 315 -26.72 -2.01 18.42
C VAL A 315 -25.62 -2.99 18.81
N THR A 316 -24.92 -3.50 17.83
CA THR A 316 -23.73 -4.35 18.04
C THR A 316 -22.48 -3.48 18.00
N SER A 317 -21.69 -3.49 19.08
CA SER A 317 -20.34 -2.89 19.15
C SER A 317 -19.30 -3.99 19.17
N GLU A 318 -18.24 -3.83 18.40
CA GLU A 318 -17.15 -4.80 18.26
C GLU A 318 -15.81 -4.08 18.25
N ILE A 319 -14.93 -4.44 19.19
CA ILE A 319 -13.62 -3.81 19.35
C ILE A 319 -12.55 -4.87 19.15
N ASN A 320 -11.64 -4.60 18.22
CA ASN A 320 -10.47 -5.43 17.93
C ASN A 320 -9.21 -4.59 18.11
N LYS A 321 -8.28 -5.06 18.95
CA LYS A 321 -6.99 -4.42 19.21
C LYS A 321 -5.87 -5.42 18.94
N VAL A 322 -4.77 -4.94 18.41
CA VAL A 322 -3.54 -5.74 18.23
C VAL A 322 -2.35 -4.96 18.74
N ASN A 323 -1.60 -5.56 19.66
CA ASN A 323 -0.31 -5.08 20.12
C ASN A 323 0.78 -5.88 19.43
N THR A 324 1.74 -5.23 18.76
CA THR A 324 2.82 -5.88 18.04
C THR A 324 4.17 -5.39 18.56
N LEU A 325 5.01 -6.30 19.05
CA LEU A 325 6.43 -6.06 19.34
C LEU A 325 7.26 -6.58 18.16
N GLY A 326 8.14 -5.75 17.61
CA GLY A 326 9.06 -6.11 16.53
C GLY A 326 10.51 -5.89 16.92
N LEU A 327 11.38 -6.84 16.56
CA LEU A 327 12.83 -6.79 16.74
C LEU A 327 13.49 -7.13 15.41
N SER A 328 14.54 -6.40 15.02
CA SER A 328 15.38 -6.77 13.88
C SER A 328 16.85 -6.46 14.12
N LEU A 329 17.72 -7.30 13.56
CA LEU A 329 19.16 -7.11 13.51
C LEU A 329 19.64 -7.48 12.12
N GLU A 330 20.34 -6.55 11.45
CA GLU A 330 20.84 -6.71 10.09
C GLU A 330 22.31 -6.30 10.01
N ALA A 331 23.06 -6.99 9.17
CA ALA A 331 24.45 -6.66 8.87
C ALA A 331 24.68 -6.68 7.36
N THR A 332 25.30 -5.63 6.84
CA THR A 332 25.79 -5.57 5.45
C THR A 332 27.26 -5.91 5.41
N SER A 333 27.65 -6.82 4.54
CA SER A 333 29.00 -7.31 4.36
C SER A 333 29.51 -7.02 2.95
N LEU A 334 30.77 -6.62 2.83
CA LEU A 334 31.51 -6.58 1.57
C LEU A 334 32.58 -7.66 1.64
N ILE A 335 32.27 -8.83 1.06
CA ILE A 335 33.15 -10.00 1.11
C ILE A 335 34.38 -9.76 0.22
N ASN A 336 34.15 -9.23 -0.99
CA ASN A 336 35.17 -8.71 -1.89
C ASN A 336 34.58 -7.64 -2.81
N SER A 337 35.35 -7.13 -3.79
CA SER A 337 34.92 -6.07 -4.72
C SER A 337 33.68 -6.43 -5.55
N HIS A 338 33.40 -7.72 -5.74
CA HIS A 338 32.32 -8.23 -6.56
C HIS A 338 31.16 -8.82 -5.76
N TRP A 339 31.34 -9.10 -4.47
CA TRP A 339 30.37 -9.81 -3.64
C TRP A 339 29.98 -9.01 -2.40
N LYS A 340 28.73 -8.61 -2.36
CA LYS A 340 28.08 -7.99 -1.19
C LYS A 340 27.01 -8.92 -0.64
N ALA A 341 26.80 -8.86 0.67
CA ALA A 341 25.73 -9.59 1.33
C ALA A 341 25.00 -8.68 2.32
N ASN A 342 23.69 -8.92 2.49
CA ASN A 342 22.88 -8.36 3.56
C ASN A 342 22.17 -9.50 4.27
N SER A 343 22.47 -9.72 5.54
CA SER A 343 21.95 -10.83 6.33
C SER A 343 21.35 -10.31 7.63
N GLY A 344 20.31 -10.98 8.12
CA GLY A 344 19.67 -10.55 9.35
C GLY A 344 18.71 -11.56 9.94
N VAL A 345 18.25 -11.20 11.14
CA VAL A 345 17.23 -11.91 11.89
C VAL A 345 16.11 -10.94 12.29
N GLU A 346 14.88 -11.43 12.31
CA GLU A 346 13.71 -10.65 12.71
C GLU A 346 12.78 -11.50 13.59
N MET A 347 12.12 -10.83 14.52
CA MET A 347 11.06 -11.38 15.35
C MET A 347 9.91 -10.40 15.42
N TYR A 348 8.69 -10.92 15.29
CA TYR A 348 7.45 -10.18 15.58
C TYR A 348 6.56 -11.00 16.50
N HIS A 349 5.95 -10.35 17.47
CA HIS A 349 5.00 -10.95 18.40
C HIS A 349 3.75 -10.08 18.49
N ASP A 350 2.60 -10.65 18.10
CA ASP A 350 1.29 -10.01 18.17
C ASP A 350 0.48 -10.61 19.31
N GLN A 351 -0.27 -9.75 20.01
CA GLN A 351 -1.32 -10.12 20.94
C GLN A 351 -2.64 -9.48 20.49
N VAL A 352 -3.68 -10.32 20.34
CA VAL A 352 -5.02 -9.90 19.90
C VAL A 352 -5.93 -9.76 21.13
N ILE A 353 -6.67 -8.66 21.17
CA ILE A 353 -7.75 -8.40 22.13
C ILE A 353 -9.00 -8.14 21.33
N SER A 354 -10.06 -8.93 21.55
CA SER A 354 -11.29 -8.84 20.77
C SER A 354 -12.52 -9.02 21.66
N SER A 355 -13.45 -8.08 21.61
CA SER A 355 -14.69 -8.11 22.37
C SER A 355 -15.87 -7.68 21.51
N LYS A 356 -17.07 -8.15 21.88
CA LYS A 356 -18.32 -7.80 21.21
C LYS A 356 -19.45 -7.67 22.23
N ASN A 357 -20.26 -6.63 22.06
CA ASN A 357 -21.41 -6.34 22.89
C ASN A 357 -22.64 -6.04 22.03
N ASP A 358 -23.78 -6.62 22.41
CA ASP A 358 -25.08 -6.29 21.83
C ASP A 358 -25.90 -5.52 22.89
N LEU A 359 -26.12 -4.23 22.61
CA LEU A 359 -26.99 -3.37 23.42
C LEU A 359 -28.37 -3.28 22.79
N ASN A 360 -29.39 -3.78 23.49
CA ASN A 360 -30.78 -3.59 23.08
C ASN A 360 -31.26 -2.19 23.58
N MET A 361 -31.49 -1.29 22.64
CA MET A 361 -31.86 0.10 22.92
C MET A 361 -33.27 0.24 23.52
N SER A 362 -34.15 -0.78 23.36
CA SER A 362 -35.50 -0.75 23.95
C SER A 362 -35.55 -1.23 25.41
N THR A 363 -34.70 -2.20 25.76
CA THR A 363 -34.67 -2.82 27.10
C THR A 363 -33.45 -2.39 27.91
N THR A 364 -32.48 -1.67 27.30
CA THR A 364 -31.18 -1.30 27.89
C THR A 364 -30.31 -2.50 28.31
N VAL A 365 -30.68 -3.72 27.90
CA VAL A 365 -29.92 -4.92 28.24
C VAL A 365 -28.66 -4.97 27.35
N ASN A 366 -27.51 -5.12 28.00
CA ASN A 366 -26.22 -5.33 27.34
C ASN A 366 -25.82 -6.80 27.49
N THR A 367 -25.51 -7.44 26.34
CA THR A 367 -25.10 -8.84 26.28
C THR A 367 -23.70 -8.95 25.69
N GLU A 368 -22.78 -9.46 26.47
CA GLU A 368 -21.43 -9.75 26.02
C GLU A 368 -21.42 -11.00 25.13
N LYS A 369 -20.66 -10.95 24.07
CA LYS A 369 -20.48 -12.06 23.09
C LYS A 369 -19.02 -12.21 22.72
N ARG A 370 -18.70 -13.38 22.19
CA ARG A 370 -17.39 -13.62 21.59
C ARG A 370 -17.16 -12.63 20.45
N GLY A 371 -16.00 -11.95 20.45
CA GLY A 371 -15.59 -11.02 19.40
C GLY A 371 -15.39 -11.69 18.04
N LEU A 372 -15.08 -10.92 17.00
CA LEU A 372 -14.79 -11.43 15.67
C LEU A 372 -13.61 -12.40 15.69
N TYR A 373 -12.60 -12.06 16.47
CA TYR A 373 -11.40 -12.88 16.68
C TYR A 373 -11.41 -13.53 18.08
N PRO A 374 -10.68 -14.64 18.27
CA PRO A 374 -10.47 -15.21 19.60
C PRO A 374 -9.67 -14.23 20.47
N ASP A 375 -10.22 -13.85 21.60
CA ASP A 375 -9.52 -12.97 22.56
C ASP A 375 -8.30 -13.65 23.15
N GLY A 376 -7.24 -12.90 23.46
CA GLY A 376 -5.98 -13.41 24.00
C GLY A 376 -5.11 -14.20 23.01
N SER A 377 -5.50 -14.32 21.74
CA SER A 377 -4.69 -15.02 20.73
C SER A 377 -3.34 -14.37 20.53
N THR A 378 -2.32 -15.20 20.30
CA THR A 378 -0.96 -14.75 20.02
C THR A 378 -0.45 -15.27 18.67
N TYR A 379 0.35 -14.46 18.01
CA TYR A 379 0.99 -14.80 16.75
C TYR A 379 2.45 -14.34 16.81
N GLN A 380 3.37 -15.29 16.82
CA GLN A 380 4.81 -15.03 16.85
C GLN A 380 5.43 -15.52 15.55
N SER A 381 6.35 -14.72 14.99
CA SER A 381 7.20 -15.11 13.86
C SER A 381 8.66 -14.83 14.14
N ILE A 382 9.53 -15.77 13.79
CA ILE A 382 10.98 -15.64 13.87
C ILE A 382 11.55 -16.01 12.51
N SER A 383 12.51 -15.23 12.01
CA SER A 383 13.12 -15.47 10.71
C SER A 383 14.59 -15.12 10.65
N ALA A 384 15.29 -15.80 9.74
CA ALA A 384 16.64 -15.46 9.32
C ALA A 384 16.69 -15.35 7.80
N PHE A 385 17.42 -14.38 7.28
CA PHE A 385 17.56 -14.15 5.83
C PHE A 385 18.99 -13.79 5.46
N SER A 386 19.35 -14.07 4.21
CA SER A 386 20.59 -13.62 3.59
C SER A 386 20.37 -13.32 2.12
N LEU A 387 20.79 -12.14 1.68
CA LEU A 387 20.73 -11.63 0.32
C LEU A 387 22.14 -11.39 -0.18
N HIS A 388 22.51 -11.98 -1.31
CA HIS A 388 23.83 -11.89 -1.90
C HIS A 388 23.75 -11.24 -3.29
N GLU A 389 24.64 -10.30 -3.54
CA GLU A 389 24.82 -9.62 -4.80
C GLU A 389 26.21 -9.90 -5.36
N PHE A 390 26.27 -10.30 -6.62
CA PHE A 390 27.49 -10.53 -7.37
C PHE A 390 27.52 -9.62 -8.59
N ASN A 391 28.59 -8.83 -8.71
CA ASN A 391 28.73 -7.81 -9.76
C ASN A 391 29.97 -8.09 -10.60
N PHE A 392 29.77 -8.49 -11.86
CA PHE A 392 30.84 -8.80 -12.81
C PHE A 392 30.64 -8.00 -14.10
N ASN A 393 31.23 -6.81 -14.20
CA ASN A 393 31.12 -5.92 -15.37
C ASN A 393 29.66 -5.66 -15.81
N GLN A 394 29.23 -6.35 -16.89
CA GLN A 394 27.88 -6.25 -17.44
C GLN A 394 26.87 -7.18 -16.75
N HIS A 395 27.32 -8.14 -15.97
CA HIS A 395 26.52 -9.19 -15.36
C HIS A 395 26.34 -8.92 -13.87
N HIS A 396 25.10 -8.89 -13.41
CA HIS A 396 24.77 -8.78 -11.99
C HIS A 396 23.84 -9.92 -11.62
N PHE A 397 24.21 -10.66 -10.59
CA PHE A 397 23.41 -11.75 -10.04
C PHE A 397 22.98 -11.40 -8.64
N GLN A 398 21.79 -11.83 -8.29
CA GLN A 398 21.30 -11.75 -6.91
C GLN A 398 20.73 -13.09 -6.52
N VAL A 399 21.12 -13.57 -5.35
CA VAL A 399 20.60 -14.79 -4.73
C VAL A 399 20.16 -14.45 -3.32
N GLY A 400 19.00 -14.93 -2.93
CA GLY A 400 18.48 -14.70 -1.58
C GLY A 400 17.80 -15.94 -1.03
N LEU A 401 17.93 -16.10 0.28
CA LEU A 401 17.33 -17.17 1.05
C LEU A 401 16.74 -16.60 2.33
N ARG A 402 15.55 -17.08 2.71
CA ARG A 402 14.94 -16.78 4.01
C ARG A 402 14.24 -18.01 4.56
N TYR A 403 14.41 -18.25 5.84
CA TYR A 403 13.65 -19.21 6.63
C TYR A 403 12.82 -18.48 7.67
N ASN A 404 11.54 -18.84 7.77
CA ASN A 404 10.62 -18.33 8.77
C ASN A 404 9.97 -19.49 9.53
N THR A 405 9.77 -19.31 10.83
CA THR A 405 8.93 -20.16 11.67
C THR A 405 7.94 -19.33 12.44
N PHE A 406 6.78 -19.91 12.72
CA PHE A 406 5.67 -19.27 13.43
C PHE A 406 5.24 -20.12 14.63
N ASP A 407 4.73 -19.44 15.67
CA ASP A 407 4.01 -20.05 16.79
C ASP A 407 2.69 -19.29 16.96
N ILE A 408 1.57 -19.91 16.54
CA ILE A 408 0.25 -19.31 16.53
C ILE A 408 -0.61 -20.04 17.53
N LYS A 409 -1.09 -19.30 18.56
CA LYS A 409 -1.87 -19.87 19.65
C LYS A 409 -3.23 -19.19 19.72
N ILE A 410 -4.26 -20.00 19.73
CA ILE A 410 -5.65 -19.61 19.86
C ILE A 410 -6.23 -20.46 20.98
N GLU A 411 -6.93 -19.80 21.91
CA GLU A 411 -7.68 -20.48 22.97
C GLU A 411 -9.01 -19.77 23.14
N ASP A 412 -10.10 -20.40 22.72
CA ASP A 412 -11.45 -19.85 22.93
C ASP A 412 -12.50 -20.94 23.08
N THR A 413 -13.70 -20.54 23.50
CA THR A 413 -14.81 -21.46 23.77
C THR A 413 -15.34 -22.20 22.54
N THR A 414 -15.18 -21.63 21.34
CA THR A 414 -15.68 -22.22 20.08
C THR A 414 -14.67 -23.16 19.43
N LEU A 415 -13.39 -22.74 19.39
CA LEU A 415 -12.30 -23.50 18.77
C LEU A 415 -11.65 -24.51 19.70
N GLY A 416 -11.73 -24.27 21.03
CA GLY A 416 -10.85 -24.88 22.00
C GLY A 416 -9.43 -24.34 21.87
N ARG A 417 -8.43 -25.12 22.31
CA ARG A 417 -7.02 -24.77 22.19
C ARG A 417 -6.47 -25.25 20.85
N VAL A 418 -6.02 -24.31 20.02
CA VAL A 418 -5.37 -24.59 18.74
C VAL A 418 -3.96 -23.99 18.73
N VAL A 419 -2.96 -24.80 18.44
CA VAL A 419 -1.58 -24.38 18.28
C VAL A 419 -1.07 -24.90 16.95
N ILE A 420 -0.63 -23.98 16.07
CA ILE A 420 0.00 -24.36 14.81
C ILE A 420 1.38 -23.71 14.72
N LYS A 421 2.34 -24.43 14.14
CA LYS A 421 3.73 -24.00 13.97
C LYS A 421 4.16 -24.11 12.50
N PRO A 422 3.56 -23.36 11.60
CA PRO A 422 3.97 -23.42 10.21
C PRO A 422 5.38 -22.85 10.04
N SER A 423 6.09 -23.37 9.06
CA SER A 423 7.37 -22.84 8.62
C SER A 423 7.42 -22.72 7.11
N ALA A 424 8.26 -21.84 6.62
CA ALA A 424 8.47 -21.65 5.21
C ALA A 424 9.92 -21.28 4.91
N MET A 425 10.43 -21.84 3.82
CA MET A 425 11.71 -21.47 3.23
C MET A 425 11.45 -20.89 1.85
N VAL A 426 11.97 -19.70 1.59
CA VAL A 426 11.79 -18.99 0.33
C VAL A 426 13.13 -18.56 -0.24
N TYR A 427 13.21 -18.52 -1.56
CA TYR A 427 14.42 -18.16 -2.29
C TYR A 427 14.10 -17.25 -3.46
N ASN A 428 15.09 -16.51 -3.91
CA ASN A 428 15.08 -15.79 -5.17
C ASN A 428 16.41 -15.96 -5.91
N LEU A 429 16.30 -15.97 -7.23
CA LEU A 429 17.41 -15.89 -8.16
C LEU A 429 17.09 -14.80 -9.16
N ALA A 430 17.97 -13.83 -9.29
CA ALA A 430 17.73 -12.72 -10.20
C ALA A 430 19.02 -12.33 -10.92
N TYR A 431 18.84 -11.81 -12.15
CA TYR A 431 19.95 -11.52 -13.07
C TYR A 431 19.67 -10.22 -13.82
N ILE A 432 20.72 -9.42 -14.03
CA ILE A 432 20.72 -8.26 -14.91
C ILE A 432 21.86 -8.37 -15.90
N LEU A 433 21.52 -8.18 -17.18
CA LEU A 433 22.48 -7.97 -18.25
C LEU A 433 22.47 -6.50 -18.67
N LYS A 434 23.56 -5.79 -18.46
CA LYS A 434 23.75 -4.44 -18.99
C LYS A 434 24.24 -4.55 -20.44
N LEU A 435 23.35 -4.29 -21.39
CA LEU A 435 23.68 -4.33 -22.83
C LEU A 435 24.61 -3.15 -23.19
N ASN A 436 24.37 -2.00 -22.58
CA ASN A 436 25.21 -0.81 -22.67
C ASN A 436 24.89 0.15 -21.51
N LYS A 437 25.45 1.37 -21.52
CA LYS A 437 25.23 2.37 -20.44
C LYS A 437 23.76 2.77 -20.23
N ASN A 438 22.92 2.62 -21.25
CA ASN A 438 21.53 3.05 -21.27
C ASN A 438 20.53 1.90 -21.22
N ASN A 439 20.90 0.68 -21.63
CA ASN A 439 20.00 -0.46 -21.78
C ASN A 439 20.38 -1.60 -20.87
N SER A 440 19.40 -2.17 -20.19
CA SER A 440 19.54 -3.41 -19.45
C SER A 440 18.32 -4.29 -19.58
N ILE A 441 18.55 -5.60 -19.54
CA ILE A 441 17.52 -6.62 -19.43
C ILE A 441 17.69 -7.26 -18.04
N TYR A 442 16.60 -7.52 -17.36
CA TYR A 442 16.62 -8.25 -16.11
C TYR A 442 15.63 -9.41 -16.13
N SER A 443 15.90 -10.42 -15.35
CA SER A 443 14.99 -11.52 -15.07
C SER A 443 15.08 -11.93 -13.61
N ASN A 444 13.98 -12.42 -13.05
CA ASN A 444 13.98 -13.01 -11.72
C ASN A 444 13.01 -14.20 -11.65
N VAL A 445 13.36 -15.14 -10.79
CA VAL A 445 12.48 -16.20 -10.30
C VAL A 445 12.54 -16.15 -8.78
N SER A 446 11.38 -16.00 -8.16
CA SER A 446 11.29 -15.86 -6.70
C SER A 446 10.09 -16.62 -6.16
N THR A 447 10.23 -17.12 -4.94
CA THR A 447 9.16 -17.74 -4.19
C THR A 447 8.69 -16.82 -3.07
N ALA A 448 7.42 -16.91 -2.72
CA ALA A 448 6.87 -16.25 -1.55
C ALA A 448 5.84 -17.14 -0.86
N TYR A 449 5.51 -16.77 0.37
CA TYR A 449 4.50 -17.45 1.16
C TYR A 449 3.73 -16.44 2.01
N ARG A 450 2.54 -16.87 2.46
CA ARG A 450 1.75 -16.21 3.49
C ARG A 450 1.33 -17.24 4.52
N ALA A 451 1.77 -17.07 5.76
CA ALA A 451 1.32 -17.89 6.87
C ALA A 451 -0.16 -17.58 7.18
N PRO A 452 -0.99 -18.58 7.55
CA PRO A 452 -2.31 -18.31 8.10
C PRO A 452 -2.19 -17.38 9.31
N ASN A 453 -3.11 -16.44 9.44
CA ASN A 453 -3.14 -15.51 10.56
C ASN A 453 -4.41 -15.73 11.42
N ILE A 454 -4.62 -14.92 12.44
CA ILE A 454 -5.76 -15.04 13.36
C ILE A 454 -7.09 -14.74 12.63
N ASP A 455 -7.10 -13.82 11.64
CA ASP A 455 -8.28 -13.62 10.78
C ASP A 455 -8.61 -14.88 9.96
N ASP A 456 -7.60 -15.56 9.44
CA ASP A 456 -7.84 -16.78 8.66
C ASP A 456 -8.40 -17.91 9.52
N MET A 457 -7.88 -18.10 10.72
CA MET A 457 -8.18 -19.24 11.58
C MET A 457 -9.36 -19.00 12.52
N GLY A 458 -9.48 -17.78 13.03
CA GLY A 458 -10.30 -17.49 14.21
C GLY A 458 -11.59 -16.74 13.95
N THR A 459 -11.85 -16.26 12.73
CA THR A 459 -13.06 -15.47 12.44
C THR A 459 -14.34 -16.24 12.74
N LEU A 460 -15.23 -15.65 13.55
CA LEU A 460 -16.55 -16.18 13.86
C LEU A 460 -17.61 -15.09 13.77
N GLY A 461 -18.68 -15.33 13.00
CA GLY A 461 -19.82 -14.46 12.91
C GLY A 461 -20.11 -13.96 11.50
N ILE A 462 -20.95 -12.92 11.41
CA ILE A 462 -21.39 -12.39 10.12
C ILE A 462 -20.30 -11.51 9.53
N VAL A 463 -19.74 -11.97 8.41
CA VAL A 463 -18.77 -11.25 7.60
C VAL A 463 -19.35 -11.12 6.17
N ASP A 464 -19.53 -9.89 5.73
CA ASP A 464 -20.26 -9.56 4.50
C ASP A 464 -21.68 -10.19 4.50
N PHE A 465 -22.02 -11.08 3.61
CA PHE A 465 -23.35 -11.73 3.48
C PHE A 465 -23.37 -13.17 3.97
N ARG A 466 -22.43 -13.59 4.79
CA ARG A 466 -22.25 -15.00 5.21
C ARG A 466 -21.90 -15.09 6.66
N TYR A 467 -22.08 -16.27 7.23
CA TYR A 467 -21.63 -16.60 8.58
C TYR A 467 -20.31 -17.37 8.49
N GLU A 468 -19.20 -16.80 8.94
CA GLU A 468 -17.91 -17.49 8.98
C GLU A 468 -17.77 -18.29 10.26
N VAL A 469 -17.23 -19.50 10.13
CA VAL A 469 -16.81 -20.37 11.23
C VAL A 469 -15.31 -20.58 11.16
N PRO A 470 -14.64 -20.75 12.32
CA PRO A 470 -13.21 -20.90 12.40
C PRO A 470 -12.66 -22.15 11.71
N SER A 471 -11.38 -22.09 11.30
CA SER A 471 -10.64 -23.21 10.70
C SER A 471 -9.42 -23.59 11.54
N LYS A 472 -9.23 -24.91 11.80
CA LYS A 472 -8.16 -25.42 12.69
C LYS A 472 -6.90 -25.87 11.96
N SER A 473 -6.92 -26.06 10.64
CA SER A 473 -5.87 -26.79 9.89
C SER A 473 -5.48 -26.08 8.59
N LEU A 474 -5.10 -24.81 8.67
CA LEU A 474 -4.63 -24.08 7.50
C LEU A 474 -3.11 -24.25 7.31
N LYS A 475 -2.72 -24.31 6.03
CA LYS A 475 -1.32 -24.33 5.57
C LYS A 475 -0.94 -22.94 5.00
N PRO A 476 0.35 -22.59 4.94
CA PRO A 476 0.78 -21.38 4.25
C PRO A 476 0.40 -21.40 2.77
N GLU A 477 -0.14 -20.27 2.26
CA GLU A 477 -0.22 -20.01 0.83
C GLU A 477 1.19 -19.85 0.27
N LYS A 478 1.39 -20.22 -1.00
CA LYS A 478 2.69 -20.14 -1.67
C LYS A 478 2.54 -19.51 -3.04
N SER A 479 3.58 -18.79 -3.49
CA SER A 479 3.66 -18.33 -4.87
C SER A 479 5.06 -18.51 -5.45
N ILE A 480 5.08 -18.67 -6.78
CA ILE A 480 6.29 -18.61 -7.61
C ILE A 480 6.05 -17.48 -8.61
N ASN A 481 6.90 -16.49 -8.60
CA ASN A 481 6.89 -15.40 -9.58
C ASN A 481 8.06 -15.54 -10.53
N THR A 482 7.79 -15.42 -11.82
CA THR A 482 8.79 -15.29 -12.88
C THR A 482 8.56 -13.97 -13.59
N GLU A 483 9.61 -13.20 -13.78
CA GLU A 483 9.54 -11.89 -14.41
C GLU A 483 10.73 -11.69 -15.35
N ILE A 484 10.48 -11.03 -16.48
CA ILE A 484 11.49 -10.49 -17.37
C ILE A 484 11.15 -9.04 -17.69
N GLY A 485 12.14 -8.18 -17.70
CA GLY A 485 11.93 -6.77 -17.99
C GLY A 485 13.10 -6.14 -18.74
N HIS A 486 12.80 -5.05 -19.43
CA HIS A 486 13.75 -4.20 -20.11
C HIS A 486 13.72 -2.80 -19.52
N ARG A 487 14.88 -2.20 -19.31
CA ARG A 487 15.04 -0.80 -18.91
C ARG A 487 15.90 -0.07 -19.92
N TYR A 488 15.38 1.10 -20.29
CA TYR A 488 16.12 2.11 -21.01
C TYR A 488 16.20 3.39 -20.18
N GLN A 489 17.39 3.93 -20.03
CA GLN A 489 17.61 5.18 -19.31
C GLN A 489 18.63 6.04 -20.04
N SER A 490 18.22 7.22 -20.48
CA SER A 490 19.08 8.26 -21.03
C SER A 490 18.85 9.56 -20.25
N GLN A 491 19.49 10.65 -20.68
CA GLN A 491 19.26 11.95 -20.06
C GLN A 491 17.81 12.45 -20.18
N ARG A 492 17.07 12.05 -21.24
CA ARG A 492 15.72 12.52 -21.53
C ARG A 492 14.63 11.46 -21.39
N ILE A 493 14.98 10.20 -21.51
CA ILE A 493 14.02 9.12 -21.55
C ILE A 493 14.34 8.10 -20.47
N GLU A 494 13.36 7.76 -19.67
CA GLU A 494 13.37 6.62 -18.76
C GLU A 494 12.17 5.75 -19.12
N SER A 495 12.44 4.48 -19.46
CA SER A 495 11.42 3.50 -19.82
C SER A 495 11.68 2.19 -19.11
N GLU A 496 10.64 1.58 -18.57
CA GLU A 496 10.66 0.22 -18.03
C GLU A 496 9.45 -0.54 -18.55
N PHE A 497 9.70 -1.71 -19.09
CA PHE A 497 8.68 -2.67 -19.51
C PHE A 497 8.95 -4.00 -18.83
N ALA A 498 7.94 -4.61 -18.23
CA ALA A 498 8.02 -5.90 -17.55
C ALA A 498 6.86 -6.81 -17.92
N ILE A 499 7.15 -8.09 -18.10
CA ILE A 499 6.18 -9.17 -18.24
C ILE A 499 6.36 -10.09 -17.05
N PHE A 500 5.25 -10.53 -16.44
CA PHE A 500 5.29 -11.38 -15.27
C PHE A 500 4.30 -12.54 -15.35
N TYR A 501 4.63 -13.61 -14.63
CA TYR A 501 3.80 -14.78 -14.40
C TYR A 501 3.93 -15.20 -12.94
N ILE A 502 2.80 -15.26 -12.22
CA ILE A 502 2.72 -15.68 -10.83
C ILE A 502 1.87 -16.95 -10.76
N ARG A 503 2.43 -18.03 -10.22
CA ARG A 503 1.70 -19.25 -9.89
C ARG A 503 1.40 -19.26 -8.40
N LEU A 504 0.14 -19.51 -8.04
CA LEU A 504 -0.35 -19.54 -6.66
C LEU A 504 -0.76 -20.95 -6.29
N TYR A 505 -0.41 -21.39 -5.09
CA TYR A 505 -0.71 -22.69 -4.53
C TYR A 505 -1.27 -22.56 -3.13
N ASP A 506 -2.12 -23.49 -2.72
CA ASP A 506 -2.68 -23.57 -1.38
C ASP A 506 -3.38 -22.27 -0.95
N ILE A 507 -4.07 -21.59 -1.87
CA ILE A 507 -4.73 -20.31 -1.60
C ILE A 507 -5.78 -20.51 -0.51
N ILE A 508 -5.74 -19.67 0.52
CA ILE A 508 -6.73 -19.69 1.62
C ILE A 508 -7.97 -18.92 1.15
N THR A 509 -9.03 -19.65 0.90
CA THR A 509 -10.30 -19.11 0.43
C THR A 509 -11.45 -19.55 1.30
N ARG A 510 -12.56 -18.81 1.20
CA ARG A 510 -13.82 -19.13 1.88
C ARG A 510 -14.62 -20.12 1.05
N SER A 511 -14.86 -21.29 1.59
CA SER A 511 -15.73 -22.31 0.99
C SER A 511 -17.00 -22.47 1.78
N LYS A 512 -18.12 -22.60 1.09
CA LYS A 512 -19.42 -22.85 1.70
C LYS A 512 -19.45 -24.25 2.32
N VAL A 513 -19.92 -24.35 3.57
CA VAL A 513 -20.20 -25.62 4.24
C VAL A 513 -21.58 -26.09 3.76
N ALA A 514 -21.62 -27.23 3.12
CA ALA A 514 -22.83 -27.73 2.48
C ALA A 514 -23.95 -28.01 3.51
N GLY A 515 -25.14 -27.48 3.25
CA GLY A 515 -26.34 -27.75 4.05
C GLY A 515 -26.43 -26.97 5.36
N GLU A 516 -25.41 -26.18 5.75
CA GLU A 516 -25.42 -25.47 7.01
C GLU A 516 -25.87 -23.99 6.86
N LYS A 517 -26.73 -23.56 7.78
CA LYS A 517 -27.15 -22.16 7.93
C LYS A 517 -27.16 -21.79 9.43
N ILE A 518 -26.68 -20.58 9.73
CA ILE A 518 -26.72 -19.99 11.06
C ILE A 518 -27.36 -18.60 10.93
N ASN A 519 -28.41 -18.35 11.71
CA ASN A 519 -29.17 -17.08 11.67
C ASN A 519 -29.64 -16.67 10.26
N GLY A 520 -30.00 -17.65 9.41
CA GLY A 520 -30.45 -17.43 8.04
C GLY A 520 -29.31 -17.23 7.01
N TYR A 521 -28.08 -17.14 7.45
CA TYR A 521 -26.90 -17.02 6.59
C TYR A 521 -26.29 -18.37 6.25
N ASP A 522 -25.81 -18.53 5.03
CA ASP A 522 -25.00 -19.69 4.65
C ASP A 522 -23.69 -19.68 5.44
N VAL A 523 -23.27 -20.85 5.90
CA VAL A 523 -22.03 -21.03 6.66
C VAL A 523 -20.84 -21.20 5.72
N TYR A 524 -19.74 -20.53 6.04
CA TYR A 524 -18.47 -20.60 5.33
C TYR A 524 -17.31 -20.87 6.29
N SER A 525 -16.34 -21.66 5.85
CA SER A 525 -15.06 -21.88 6.51
C SER A 525 -13.92 -21.61 5.54
N LYS A 526 -12.76 -21.19 6.06
CA LYS A 526 -11.56 -21.01 5.24
C LYS A 526 -10.79 -22.32 5.10
N ASN A 527 -10.28 -22.60 3.91
CA ASN A 527 -9.45 -23.78 3.62
C ASN A 527 -8.44 -23.50 2.50
N ASN A 528 -7.44 -24.37 2.35
CA ASN A 528 -6.43 -24.32 1.29
C ASN A 528 -6.87 -25.20 0.12
N SER A 529 -7.83 -24.77 -0.68
CA SER A 529 -8.42 -25.60 -1.74
C SER A 529 -8.07 -25.18 -3.15
N GLU A 530 -7.40 -24.03 -3.34
CA GLU A 530 -7.31 -23.43 -4.66
C GLU A 530 -5.87 -23.25 -5.15
N THR A 531 -5.73 -23.44 -6.46
CA THR A 531 -4.55 -23.07 -7.25
C THR A 531 -4.96 -22.08 -8.31
N ALA A 532 -4.09 -21.10 -8.58
CA ALA A 532 -4.38 -20.08 -9.57
C ALA A 532 -3.10 -19.64 -10.30
N PHE A 533 -3.26 -18.86 -11.37
CA PHE A 533 -2.17 -18.10 -11.94
C PHE A 533 -2.59 -16.67 -12.26
N ILE A 534 -1.60 -15.79 -12.24
CA ILE A 534 -1.74 -14.41 -12.67
C ILE A 534 -0.62 -14.13 -13.67
N ARG A 535 -0.95 -13.46 -14.77
CA ARG A 535 0.02 -13.00 -15.77
C ARG A 535 -0.33 -11.61 -16.24
N GLY A 536 0.65 -10.89 -16.72
CA GLY A 536 0.40 -9.55 -17.21
C GLY A 536 1.66 -8.84 -17.66
N PHE A 537 1.48 -7.57 -17.97
CA PHE A 537 2.57 -6.68 -18.32
C PHE A 537 2.36 -5.29 -17.72
N GLU A 538 3.45 -4.59 -17.54
CA GLU A 538 3.52 -3.25 -16.99
C GLU A 538 4.47 -2.40 -17.80
N HIS A 539 4.11 -1.13 -18.00
CA HIS A 539 4.98 -0.17 -18.66
C HIS A 539 5.00 1.15 -17.90
N THR A 540 6.16 1.75 -17.85
CA THR A 540 6.36 3.12 -17.36
C THR A 540 7.29 3.84 -18.34
N LEU A 541 6.89 5.03 -18.76
CA LEU A 541 7.65 5.90 -19.64
C LEU A 541 7.69 7.32 -19.07
N LYS A 542 8.87 7.89 -18.94
CA LYS A 542 9.07 9.31 -18.63
C LYS A 542 9.96 9.92 -19.71
N VAL A 543 9.48 11.00 -20.29
CA VAL A 543 10.18 11.73 -21.36
C VAL A 543 10.28 13.21 -21.01
N ALA A 544 11.49 13.72 -20.91
CA ALA A 544 11.73 15.17 -20.89
C ALA A 544 11.71 15.68 -22.35
N VAL A 545 10.53 16.15 -22.80
CA VAL A 545 10.33 16.66 -24.16
C VAL A 545 11.14 17.95 -24.36
N THR A 546 11.09 18.83 -23.37
CA THR A 546 11.95 20.02 -23.27
C THR A 546 12.49 20.14 -21.84
N LYS A 547 13.32 21.15 -21.56
CA LYS A 547 13.78 21.45 -20.18
C LYS A 547 12.63 21.73 -19.20
N ASN A 548 11.46 22.13 -19.70
CA ASN A 548 10.30 22.52 -18.89
C ASN A 548 9.11 21.57 -19.04
N ILE A 549 9.08 20.68 -20.05
CA ILE A 549 7.95 19.80 -20.33
C ILE A 549 8.38 18.35 -20.14
N ILE A 550 7.70 17.69 -19.21
CA ILE A 550 7.90 16.26 -18.92
C ILE A 550 6.58 15.52 -19.16
N VAL A 551 6.65 14.44 -19.91
CA VAL A 551 5.54 13.50 -20.09
C VAL A 551 5.85 12.25 -19.30
N HIS A 552 4.92 11.85 -18.44
CA HIS A 552 4.96 10.58 -17.72
C HIS A 552 3.73 9.76 -18.09
N ASN A 553 3.95 8.56 -18.60
CA ASN A 553 2.90 7.60 -18.92
C ASN A 553 3.15 6.28 -18.21
N ASN A 554 2.11 5.66 -17.72
CA ASN A 554 2.15 4.28 -17.28
C ASN A 554 0.85 3.56 -17.61
N PHE A 555 0.95 2.23 -17.79
CA PHE A 555 -0.21 1.36 -17.92
C PHE A 555 0.11 -0.07 -17.48
N SER A 556 -0.93 -0.82 -17.16
CA SER A 556 -0.82 -2.19 -16.67
C SER A 556 -2.00 -3.03 -17.14
N TYR A 557 -1.72 -4.27 -17.42
CA TYR A 557 -2.71 -5.31 -17.68
C TYR A 557 -2.43 -6.54 -16.85
N THR A 558 -3.47 -7.07 -16.22
CA THR A 558 -3.42 -8.25 -15.37
C THR A 558 -4.53 -9.22 -15.75
N TYR A 559 -4.16 -10.47 -15.94
CA TYR A 559 -5.06 -11.58 -16.19
C TYR A 559 -4.87 -12.61 -15.09
N GLY A 560 -5.93 -12.95 -14.35
CA GLY A 560 -5.91 -13.96 -13.30
C GLY A 560 -6.94 -15.05 -13.55
N GLN A 561 -6.53 -16.30 -13.34
CA GLN A 561 -7.38 -17.50 -13.49
C GLN A 561 -7.24 -18.40 -12.27
N ASN A 562 -8.35 -18.72 -11.65
CA ASN A 562 -8.48 -19.80 -10.69
C ASN A 562 -8.58 -21.12 -11.49
N ILE A 563 -7.60 -22.00 -11.30
CA ILE A 563 -7.52 -23.25 -12.05
C ILE A 563 -8.44 -24.28 -11.43
N SER A 564 -8.50 -24.33 -10.11
CA SER A 564 -9.29 -25.31 -9.37
C SER A 564 -10.78 -25.16 -9.64
N LEU A 565 -11.26 -23.93 -9.82
CA LEU A 565 -12.67 -23.62 -10.10
C LEU A 565 -12.95 -23.34 -11.58
N ASN A 566 -11.90 -23.32 -12.43
CA ASN A 566 -11.98 -22.96 -13.85
C ASN A 566 -12.70 -21.62 -14.11
N GLU A 567 -12.49 -20.62 -13.26
CA GLU A 567 -13.08 -19.29 -13.38
C GLU A 567 -12.04 -18.19 -13.23
N PRO A 568 -12.36 -16.91 -13.56
CA PRO A 568 -11.49 -15.78 -13.25
C PRO A 568 -11.15 -15.71 -11.77
N LEU A 569 -9.94 -15.27 -11.43
CA LEU A 569 -9.66 -14.82 -10.07
C LEU A 569 -10.51 -13.61 -9.74
N ARG A 570 -10.97 -13.55 -8.49
CA ARG A 570 -11.84 -12.49 -7.99
C ARG A 570 -11.14 -11.13 -7.99
N ARG A 571 -11.86 -10.10 -8.44
CA ARG A 571 -11.46 -8.68 -8.40
C ARG A 571 -10.16 -8.37 -9.15
N ILE A 572 -9.86 -9.10 -10.20
CA ILE A 572 -8.75 -8.74 -11.08
C ILE A 572 -8.98 -7.35 -11.68
N PRO A 573 -8.01 -6.44 -11.54
CA PRO A 573 -8.12 -5.10 -12.12
C PRO A 573 -8.29 -5.14 -13.63
N PRO A 574 -9.08 -4.22 -14.23
CA PRO A 574 -9.09 -4.04 -15.67
C PRO A 574 -7.74 -3.47 -16.15
N PHE A 575 -7.55 -3.38 -17.46
CA PHE A 575 -6.48 -2.56 -18.03
C PHE A 575 -6.62 -1.12 -17.49
N HIS A 576 -5.55 -0.55 -16.96
CA HIS A 576 -5.58 0.79 -16.37
C HIS A 576 -4.24 1.50 -16.51
N GLY A 577 -4.28 2.81 -16.38
CA GLY A 577 -3.07 3.62 -16.44
C GLY A 577 -3.33 5.11 -16.28
N MET A 578 -2.26 5.88 -16.44
CA MET A 578 -2.32 7.33 -16.45
C MET A 578 -1.31 7.95 -17.41
N THR A 579 -1.63 9.15 -17.88
CA THR A 579 -0.71 10.02 -18.60
C THR A 579 -0.69 11.39 -17.94
N LYS A 580 0.48 11.85 -17.51
CA LYS A 580 0.71 13.16 -16.91
C LYS A 580 1.62 13.98 -17.81
N VAL A 581 1.17 15.16 -18.17
CA VAL A 581 1.98 16.20 -18.81
C VAL A 581 2.25 17.28 -17.79
N SER A 582 3.51 17.53 -17.49
CA SER A 582 3.96 18.55 -16.54
C SER A 582 4.72 19.63 -17.27
N PHE A 583 4.33 20.88 -17.04
CA PHE A 583 5.12 22.07 -17.37
C PHE A 583 5.66 22.65 -16.06
N GLU A 584 6.98 22.78 -15.95
CA GLU A 584 7.65 23.34 -14.79
C GLU A 584 8.64 24.43 -15.27
N LYS A 585 8.47 25.65 -14.76
CA LYS A 585 9.37 26.77 -15.03
C LYS A 585 9.59 27.56 -13.76
N GLU A 586 10.83 27.53 -13.26
CA GLU A 586 11.22 28.17 -11.99
C GLU A 586 10.31 27.72 -10.82
N LYS A 587 9.47 28.62 -10.34
CA LYS A 587 8.58 28.44 -9.20
C LYS A 587 7.13 28.12 -9.61
N PHE A 588 6.84 28.08 -10.90
CA PHE A 588 5.52 27.78 -11.46
C PHE A 588 5.46 26.38 -12.00
N TYR A 589 4.35 25.68 -11.78
CA TYR A 589 4.04 24.42 -12.44
C TYR A 589 2.60 24.37 -12.93
N LEU A 590 2.38 23.56 -13.98
CA LEU A 590 1.08 23.17 -14.50
C LEU A 590 1.12 21.68 -14.85
N ASN A 591 0.19 20.90 -14.32
CA ASN A 591 0.04 19.48 -14.62
C ASN A 591 -1.35 19.19 -15.22
N ALA A 592 -1.38 18.42 -16.30
CA ALA A 592 -2.57 17.76 -16.82
C ALA A 592 -2.42 16.26 -16.64
N ILE A 593 -3.35 15.61 -15.95
CA ILE A 593 -3.29 14.19 -15.58
C ILE A 593 -4.55 13.50 -16.08
N ALA A 594 -4.41 12.65 -17.10
CA ALA A 594 -5.47 11.77 -17.58
C ALA A 594 -5.31 10.40 -16.91
N GLN A 595 -6.31 9.95 -16.16
CA GLN A 595 -6.39 8.62 -15.58
C GLN A 595 -7.49 7.83 -16.28
N TYR A 596 -7.28 6.54 -16.48
CA TYR A 596 -8.23 5.69 -17.18
C TYR A 596 -8.19 4.24 -16.69
N ALA A 597 -9.34 3.58 -16.83
CA ALA A 597 -9.46 2.13 -16.70
C ALA A 597 -10.41 1.61 -17.78
N GLY A 598 -10.10 0.45 -18.32
CA GLY A 598 -10.98 -0.30 -19.22
C GLY A 598 -12.17 -0.88 -18.47
N GLU A 599 -13.09 -1.47 -19.21
CA GLU A 599 -14.18 -2.25 -18.63
C GLU A 599 -13.65 -3.56 -18.01
N GLN A 600 -14.33 -4.06 -16.97
CA GLN A 600 -14.09 -5.38 -16.40
C GLN A 600 -15.36 -6.21 -16.47
N THR A 601 -15.41 -7.07 -17.46
CA THR A 601 -16.55 -7.99 -17.71
C THR A 601 -16.24 -9.45 -17.36
N ARG A 602 -14.97 -9.74 -17.14
CA ARG A 602 -14.50 -11.06 -16.78
C ARG A 602 -14.61 -11.28 -15.26
N LEU A 603 -15.78 -11.74 -14.82
CA LEU A 603 -16.18 -11.87 -13.43
C LEU A 603 -16.11 -13.31 -12.93
N SER A 604 -15.55 -13.50 -11.73
CA SER A 604 -15.68 -14.76 -10.97
C SER A 604 -17.10 -14.91 -10.39
N SER A 605 -17.43 -16.11 -9.91
CA SER A 605 -18.65 -16.34 -9.13
C SER A 605 -18.74 -15.42 -7.91
N GLY A 606 -17.62 -15.19 -7.23
CA GLY A 606 -17.52 -14.29 -6.10
C GLY A 606 -17.69 -12.80 -6.46
N ASP A 607 -17.34 -12.38 -7.68
CA ASP A 607 -17.62 -11.02 -8.18
C ASP A 607 -19.10 -10.85 -8.55
N LYS A 608 -19.71 -11.86 -9.17
CA LYS A 608 -21.15 -11.86 -9.52
C LYS A 608 -22.05 -11.82 -8.30
N SER A 609 -21.61 -12.38 -7.18
CA SER A 609 -22.33 -12.34 -5.90
C SER A 609 -22.06 -11.09 -5.05
N ASP A 610 -21.12 -10.25 -5.45
CA ASP A 610 -20.75 -9.01 -4.73
C ASP A 610 -21.68 -7.87 -5.17
N ASN A 611 -22.53 -7.37 -4.27
CA ASN A 611 -23.52 -6.32 -4.56
C ASN A 611 -22.90 -4.96 -4.98
N ARG A 612 -21.59 -4.79 -4.80
CA ARG A 612 -20.84 -3.62 -5.28
C ARG A 612 -20.50 -3.69 -6.76
N ILE A 613 -20.57 -4.88 -7.35
CA ILE A 613 -20.20 -5.14 -8.74
C ILE A 613 -21.50 -5.41 -9.54
N ASN A 614 -21.71 -4.67 -10.61
CA ASN A 614 -22.82 -4.96 -11.50
C ASN A 614 -22.66 -6.36 -12.12
N LYS A 615 -23.73 -7.12 -12.25
CA LYS A 615 -23.71 -8.49 -12.81
C LYS A 615 -23.13 -8.59 -14.22
N TYR A 616 -23.13 -7.48 -14.97
CA TYR A 616 -22.51 -7.36 -16.30
C TYR A 616 -21.07 -6.85 -16.27
N GLY A 617 -20.53 -6.54 -15.07
CA GLY A 617 -19.20 -6.00 -14.91
C GLY A 617 -19.15 -4.53 -14.50
N THR A 618 -17.98 -3.96 -14.59
CA THR A 618 -17.72 -2.55 -14.29
C THR A 618 -17.35 -1.83 -15.58
N ALA A 619 -18.05 -0.73 -15.86
CA ALA A 619 -17.79 0.08 -17.06
C ALA A 619 -16.40 0.72 -17.03
N GLY A 620 -15.80 0.88 -18.19
CA GLY A 620 -14.57 1.63 -18.37
C GLY A 620 -14.79 3.14 -18.16
N TRP A 621 -13.75 3.83 -17.74
CA TRP A 621 -13.80 5.26 -17.47
C TRP A 621 -12.49 5.97 -17.78
N SER A 622 -12.58 7.28 -18.00
CA SER A 622 -11.42 8.17 -18.05
C SER A 622 -11.78 9.52 -17.43
N ILE A 623 -10.84 10.12 -16.72
CA ILE A 623 -10.97 11.44 -16.10
C ILE A 623 -9.75 12.28 -16.40
N LEU A 624 -9.91 13.60 -16.43
CA LEU A 624 -8.85 14.57 -16.59
C LEU A 624 -8.78 15.50 -15.37
N ASN A 625 -7.60 15.61 -14.78
CA ASN A 625 -7.30 16.51 -13.67
C ASN A 625 -6.31 17.59 -14.14
N ILE A 626 -6.49 18.83 -13.72
CA ILE A 626 -5.59 19.94 -14.02
C ILE A 626 -5.17 20.58 -12.69
N ASN A 627 -3.87 20.72 -12.48
CA ASN A 627 -3.33 21.25 -11.23
C ASN A 627 -2.23 22.27 -11.53
N THR A 628 -2.19 23.36 -10.79
CA THR A 628 -1.21 24.41 -10.94
C THR A 628 -0.81 24.99 -9.57
N GLY A 629 0.33 25.63 -9.52
CA GLY A 629 0.75 26.32 -8.31
C GLY A 629 1.99 27.17 -8.53
N TYR A 630 2.24 27.99 -7.53
CA TYR A 630 3.38 28.91 -7.49
C TYR A 630 4.04 28.90 -6.10
N GLU A 631 5.37 28.84 -6.08
CA GLU A 631 6.16 28.87 -4.85
C GLU A 631 6.82 30.24 -4.66
N PHE A 632 6.36 31.01 -3.67
CA PHE A 632 6.99 32.21 -3.18
C PHE A 632 8.08 31.89 -2.15
N LYS A 633 8.76 32.90 -1.64
CA LYS A 633 9.82 32.71 -0.63
C LYS A 633 9.29 32.04 0.67
N HIS A 634 8.15 32.53 1.16
CA HIS A 634 7.54 32.09 2.42
C HIS A 634 6.12 31.53 2.26
N LEU A 635 5.63 31.45 1.03
CA LEU A 635 4.26 31.02 0.73
C LEU A 635 4.27 30.10 -0.49
N GLU A 636 3.51 29.03 -0.45
CA GLU A 636 3.25 28.17 -1.60
C GLU A 636 1.74 28.04 -1.78
N ILE A 637 1.25 28.29 -2.98
CA ILE A 637 -0.16 28.19 -3.32
C ILE A 637 -0.30 27.14 -4.41
N ASN A 638 -1.12 26.12 -4.15
CA ASN A 638 -1.44 25.07 -5.10
C ASN A 638 -2.95 24.97 -5.25
N THR A 639 -3.42 24.78 -6.46
CA THR A 639 -4.86 24.62 -6.77
C THR A 639 -5.06 23.72 -7.96
N GLY A 640 -6.28 23.24 -8.16
CA GLY A 640 -6.60 22.45 -9.32
C GLY A 640 -8.07 22.02 -9.39
N ILE A 641 -8.39 21.41 -10.51
CA ILE A 641 -9.70 20.82 -10.80
C ILE A 641 -9.48 19.31 -10.97
N GLN A 642 -10.18 18.53 -10.15
CA GLN A 642 -10.26 17.09 -10.30
C GLN A 642 -11.48 16.73 -11.14
N ASN A 643 -11.36 15.71 -12.00
CA ASN A 643 -12.43 15.22 -12.85
C ASN A 643 -13.14 16.37 -13.62
N LEU A 644 -12.36 17.07 -14.45
CA LEU A 644 -12.78 18.27 -15.19
C LEU A 644 -14.13 18.10 -15.91
N PHE A 645 -14.38 16.93 -16.48
CA PHE A 645 -15.60 16.64 -17.25
C PHE A 645 -16.76 16.11 -16.40
N ASN A 646 -16.61 16.09 -15.05
CA ASN A 646 -17.63 15.60 -14.12
C ASN A 646 -18.09 14.16 -14.41
N LYS A 647 -17.20 13.31 -14.93
CA LYS A 647 -17.52 11.93 -15.28
C LYS A 647 -17.91 11.13 -14.03
N ASP A 648 -19.05 10.45 -14.07
CA ASP A 648 -19.35 9.42 -13.08
C ASP A 648 -18.50 8.20 -13.34
N TYR A 649 -17.79 7.71 -12.32
CA TYR A 649 -16.93 6.55 -12.44
C TYR A 649 -16.80 5.80 -11.12
N ARG A 650 -16.59 4.49 -11.24
CA ARG A 650 -16.30 3.62 -10.11
C ARG A 650 -15.14 2.70 -10.46
N THR A 651 -14.15 2.59 -9.57
CA THR A 651 -13.11 1.57 -9.73
C THR A 651 -13.68 0.18 -9.40
N HIS A 652 -13.26 -0.84 -10.15
CA HIS A 652 -13.80 -2.20 -10.05
C HIS A 652 -13.81 -2.71 -8.59
N GLY A 653 -14.96 -3.23 -8.14
CA GLY A 653 -15.17 -3.76 -6.80
C GLY A 653 -15.30 -2.71 -5.68
N SER A 654 -15.29 -1.42 -5.98
CA SER A 654 -15.45 -0.35 -4.99
C SER A 654 -16.88 -0.23 -4.47
N GLY A 655 -17.02 0.15 -3.20
CA GLY A 655 -18.30 0.40 -2.55
C GLY A 655 -18.79 1.86 -2.64
N ILE A 656 -18.01 2.73 -3.29
CA ILE A 656 -18.31 4.15 -3.45
C ILE A 656 -17.79 4.62 -4.82
N ASN A 657 -18.52 5.55 -5.48
CA ASN A 657 -18.09 6.14 -6.73
C ASN A 657 -16.93 7.12 -6.50
N GLY A 658 -16.14 7.33 -7.54
CA GLY A 658 -15.07 8.31 -7.53
C GLY A 658 -15.59 9.73 -7.42
N MET A 659 -14.72 10.65 -7.03
CA MET A 659 -15.04 12.07 -6.87
C MET A 659 -15.42 12.69 -8.22
N GLY A 660 -16.53 13.40 -8.25
CA GLY A 660 -16.98 14.24 -9.37
C GLY A 660 -16.09 15.46 -9.55
N ARG A 661 -16.50 16.39 -10.42
CA ARG A 661 -15.78 17.64 -10.62
C ARG A 661 -15.70 18.42 -9.33
N SER A 662 -14.45 18.68 -8.89
CA SER A 662 -14.17 19.41 -7.66
C SER A 662 -12.96 20.31 -7.83
N VAL A 663 -12.99 21.44 -7.15
CA VAL A 663 -11.87 22.38 -7.06
C VAL A 663 -11.22 22.23 -5.69
N TRP A 664 -9.91 22.28 -5.66
CA TRP A 664 -9.15 22.27 -4.41
C TRP A 664 -8.16 23.44 -4.36
N LEU A 665 -7.89 23.89 -3.16
CA LEU A 665 -6.89 24.93 -2.86
C LEU A 665 -6.05 24.48 -1.66
N SER A 666 -4.75 24.62 -1.77
CA SER A 666 -3.79 24.44 -0.66
C SER A 666 -2.90 25.66 -0.56
N VAL A 667 -2.76 26.17 0.66
CA VAL A 667 -1.89 27.30 1.00
C VAL A 667 -0.90 26.81 2.06
N LYS A 668 0.41 26.92 1.80
CA LYS A 668 1.47 26.49 2.71
C LYS A 668 2.38 27.67 3.04
N VAL A 669 2.46 28.00 4.31
CA VAL A 669 3.36 29.02 4.85
C VAL A 669 4.64 28.34 5.34
N LYS A 670 5.80 28.93 5.01
CA LYS A 670 7.14 28.42 5.34
C LYS A 670 7.92 29.51 6.11
N VAL A 671 8.44 29.16 7.29
CA VAL A 671 9.22 30.05 8.18
C VAL A 671 10.61 29.49 8.41
#